data_08b4667694d174b48e7b5481e6a164fd
#
_entry.id   08b4667694d174b48e7b5481e6a164fd
#
_cell.length_a   1.000
_cell.length_b   1.000
_cell.length_c   1.000
_cell.angle_alpha   90.00
_cell.angle_beta   90.00
_cell.angle_gamma   90.00
#
_symmetry.space_group_name_H-M   'P 1'
#
loop_
_entity.id
_entity.type
_entity.pdbx_description
1 polymer ?
#
loop_
_entity_poly.entity_id
_entity_poly.type
_entity_poly.pdbx_seq_one_letter_code
_entity_poly.pdbx_strand_id
1 'polypeptide(L)'
;LTPTLEPALFDTVLVANRGEIACRVIRTLKTLGIRSVAVYSVADAGARHVREADEALCIGPAAASESYLNIAAIVAACRESGAQAVHPGYGFLSENLAFARALADAGITFIGPNIEALNVMGDKIRSKNHVSAAGVPVVPGISEPGLTDADLMAAAEGIGYPLLIKPSAGGGGKGMHAVWGPEELPATLATARRVAASSFGDDTLFLERLVSTPRHIEVQILGDNYGNVIHLGERECSLQRRHQKVIEEAPSPLLDSLDDGGATRARIGAAACAAAASVNYTGAGTVEFLVSNDNPEEFFFMEMNTRLQVEHPVTEMVVRANGETLDLVAWQLRIAAGERLTVAQAGVVLEGHAVEARVYSENPAQGFLPSVGTVSVLDESVAARTGVRVDGSLLPGLEISANYDPMLAKVIAWGADRSEALARLDAALRDYVVLGVSTNVEYLRLLINDDDVQAGRLDTNLIERKLPDMAFRQLGAAEYAAAALWWRSAVELVEARVETQAPSAADQRSLGRFPADGRGRPYSLLDVSYGNAGSTAYPVVGSPPPPRPWSRTDGWRLGDSAPWRVAFAGPGRTDVVTVSGTEGAGVVHVMAAGESSEHSARLVDAQGSGLELLWDGGSRQYRVAFQGGAVILGSDGWTVQVPVLTRDAATHRMLSGIEHEDAAANPDVRSPMPGTVTTVSVDSGSRVEAGTVLLAVEAMKMEHQLTAGVAGTVHLSVTVGSLVKADQIVATIQAFEGEPNA
;
A
#
# COMPACT_ATOMS: atom_id res chain seq x y z
N LEU A 1 41.56 -28.13 -21.83
CA LEU A 1 40.48 -27.29 -21.32
C LEU A 1 39.73 -28.13 -20.32
N THR A 2 39.98 -27.96 -19.05
CA THR A 2 39.16 -28.51 -17.95
C THR A 2 37.82 -27.81 -18.02
N PRO A 3 36.69 -28.53 -18.03
CA PRO A 3 35.38 -27.87 -17.92
C PRO A 3 35.39 -27.14 -16.59
N THR A 4 35.29 -25.81 -16.62
CA THR A 4 34.95 -25.04 -15.43
C THR A 4 33.54 -25.48 -15.04
N LEU A 5 33.44 -26.27 -13.96
CA LEU A 5 32.15 -26.58 -13.33
C LEU A 5 31.50 -25.25 -13.02
N GLU A 6 30.30 -25.02 -13.57
CA GLU A 6 29.49 -23.90 -13.15
C GLU A 6 29.31 -24.00 -11.62
N PRO A 7 29.43 -22.88 -10.87
CA PRO A 7 29.22 -22.92 -9.44
C PRO A 7 27.82 -23.45 -9.15
N ALA A 8 27.71 -24.38 -8.21
CA ALA A 8 26.42 -24.93 -7.79
C ALA A 8 25.60 -23.85 -7.09
N LEU A 9 24.33 -23.73 -7.46
CA LEU A 9 23.40 -22.90 -6.73
C LEU A 9 23.17 -23.45 -5.31
N PHE A 10 22.60 -22.62 -4.45
CA PHE A 10 22.25 -23.01 -3.07
C PHE A 10 21.17 -24.10 -3.07
N ASP A 11 21.24 -25.02 -2.11
CA ASP A 11 20.18 -26.02 -1.88
C ASP A 11 18.99 -25.40 -1.11
N THR A 12 19.28 -24.48 -0.18
CA THR A 12 18.29 -23.86 0.68
C THR A 12 18.55 -22.37 0.86
N VAL A 13 17.56 -21.55 0.61
CA VAL A 13 17.60 -20.07 0.77
C VAL A 13 16.48 -19.60 1.69
N LEU A 14 16.86 -18.79 2.69
CA LEU A 14 15.90 -18.11 3.56
C LEU A 14 15.51 -16.75 2.96
N VAL A 15 14.22 -16.45 2.95
CA VAL A 15 13.67 -15.16 2.49
C VAL A 15 13.40 -14.29 3.70
N ALA A 16 14.30 -13.33 3.96
CA ALA A 16 14.23 -12.43 5.12
C ALA A 16 13.31 -11.21 4.82
N ASN A 17 12.10 -11.48 4.40
CA ASN A 17 11.09 -10.47 4.06
C ASN A 17 9.67 -11.05 4.14
N ARG A 18 8.67 -10.22 3.84
CA ARG A 18 7.24 -10.55 3.85
C ARG A 18 6.52 -9.99 2.63
N GLY A 19 5.23 -10.29 2.55
CA GLY A 19 4.37 -9.68 1.53
C GLY A 19 4.67 -10.15 0.12
N GLU A 20 4.45 -9.29 -0.87
CA GLU A 20 4.55 -9.64 -2.28
C GLU A 20 5.98 -10.01 -2.69
N ILE A 21 6.99 -9.32 -2.14
CA ILE A 21 8.38 -9.60 -2.47
C ILE A 21 8.83 -10.98 -1.97
N ALA A 22 8.36 -11.41 -0.79
CA ALA A 22 8.66 -12.75 -0.33
C ALA A 22 8.02 -13.81 -1.25
N CYS A 23 6.75 -13.63 -1.65
CA CYS A 23 6.10 -14.50 -2.66
C CYS A 23 6.86 -14.48 -4.00
N ARG A 24 7.32 -13.29 -4.44
CA ARG A 24 8.11 -13.12 -5.67
C ARG A 24 9.42 -13.92 -5.65
N VAL A 25 10.17 -13.81 -4.56
CA VAL A 25 11.44 -14.54 -4.37
C VAL A 25 11.18 -16.06 -4.29
N ILE A 26 10.20 -16.50 -3.48
CA ILE A 26 9.83 -17.91 -3.33
C ILE A 26 9.46 -18.52 -4.68
N ARG A 27 8.77 -17.80 -5.56
CA ARG A 27 8.41 -18.24 -6.91
C ARG A 27 9.65 -18.56 -7.76
N THR A 28 10.66 -17.68 -7.72
CA THR A 28 11.93 -17.90 -8.42
C THR A 28 12.72 -19.08 -7.83
N LEU A 29 12.78 -19.16 -6.49
CA LEU A 29 13.44 -20.31 -5.83
C LEU A 29 12.83 -21.65 -6.27
N LYS A 30 11.51 -21.73 -6.31
CA LYS A 30 10.79 -22.93 -6.82
C LYS A 30 11.14 -23.24 -8.27
N THR A 31 11.19 -22.22 -9.14
CA THR A 31 11.53 -22.39 -10.54
C THR A 31 12.96 -22.92 -10.71
N LEU A 32 13.89 -22.53 -9.83
CA LEU A 32 15.27 -22.98 -9.81
C LEU A 32 15.47 -24.31 -9.05
N GLY A 33 14.44 -24.87 -8.44
CA GLY A 33 14.51 -26.10 -7.66
C GLY A 33 15.22 -25.92 -6.31
N ILE A 34 15.28 -24.69 -5.78
CA ILE A 34 15.90 -24.32 -4.51
C ILE A 34 14.85 -24.36 -3.41
N ARG A 35 15.14 -25.04 -2.29
CA ARG A 35 14.25 -25.06 -1.12
C ARG A 35 14.13 -23.67 -0.50
N SER A 36 12.91 -23.22 -0.36
CA SER A 36 12.56 -21.90 0.18
C SER A 36 12.18 -21.97 1.65
N VAL A 37 12.76 -21.10 2.47
CA VAL A 37 12.41 -20.92 3.88
C VAL A 37 11.88 -19.50 4.07
N ALA A 38 10.60 -19.37 4.44
CA ALA A 38 10.02 -18.09 4.80
C ALA A 38 10.20 -17.79 6.29
N VAL A 39 10.40 -16.53 6.63
CA VAL A 39 10.26 -16.06 8.02
C VAL A 39 8.97 -15.27 8.18
N TYR A 40 8.37 -15.32 9.37
CA TYR A 40 7.16 -14.57 9.64
C TYR A 40 7.06 -14.13 11.10
N SER A 41 6.40 -12.99 11.33
CA SER A 41 5.95 -12.58 12.66
C SER A 41 4.62 -13.23 13.00
N VAL A 42 4.23 -13.22 14.27
CA VAL A 42 2.93 -13.74 14.70
C VAL A 42 1.76 -13.13 13.90
N ALA A 43 1.84 -11.86 13.51
CA ALA A 43 0.81 -11.20 12.72
C ALA A 43 0.70 -11.74 11.29
N ASP A 44 1.77 -12.30 10.73
CA ASP A 44 1.82 -12.83 9.37
C ASP A 44 1.63 -14.37 9.28
N ALA A 45 1.28 -15.04 10.38
CA ALA A 45 1.16 -16.51 10.40
C ALA A 45 0.22 -17.08 9.32
N GLY A 46 -0.80 -16.31 8.90
CA GLY A 46 -1.73 -16.68 7.82
C GLY A 46 -1.34 -16.17 6.44
N ALA A 47 -0.23 -15.44 6.29
CA ALA A 47 0.16 -14.77 5.06
C ALA A 47 0.50 -15.72 3.91
N ARG A 48 0.37 -15.24 2.68
CA ARG A 48 0.58 -16.02 1.44
C ARG A 48 2.00 -16.60 1.34
N HIS A 49 3.03 -15.79 1.63
CA HIS A 49 4.43 -16.25 1.58
C HIS A 49 4.74 -17.39 2.56
N VAL A 50 4.06 -17.43 3.72
CA VAL A 50 4.17 -18.51 4.71
C VAL A 50 3.60 -19.84 4.15
N ARG A 51 2.52 -19.74 3.37
CA ARG A 51 1.86 -20.91 2.75
C ARG A 51 2.55 -21.38 1.47
N GLU A 52 3.24 -20.48 0.76
CA GLU A 52 3.90 -20.78 -0.50
C GLU A 52 5.32 -21.33 -0.32
N ALA A 53 6.01 -21.05 0.78
CA ALA A 53 7.33 -21.55 1.07
C ALA A 53 7.32 -23.06 1.41
N ASP A 54 8.45 -23.75 1.21
CA ASP A 54 8.63 -25.14 1.57
C ASP A 54 8.71 -25.32 3.09
N GLU A 55 9.22 -24.32 3.80
CA GLU A 55 9.28 -24.22 5.25
C GLU A 55 9.04 -22.77 5.69
N ALA A 56 8.48 -22.58 6.90
CA ALA A 56 8.27 -21.27 7.48
C ALA A 56 8.56 -21.25 8.97
N LEU A 57 9.31 -20.22 9.41
CA LEU A 57 9.76 -20.06 10.79
C LEU A 57 9.26 -18.76 11.39
N CYS A 58 8.67 -18.84 12.59
CA CYS A 58 8.24 -17.67 13.34
C CYS A 58 9.45 -17.00 13.98
N ILE A 59 9.68 -15.72 13.69
CA ILE A 59 10.83 -14.94 14.16
C ILE A 59 10.49 -13.93 15.26
N GLY A 60 9.24 -13.86 15.72
CA GLY A 60 8.88 -12.98 16.85
C GLY A 60 7.49 -12.37 16.76
N PRO A 61 7.20 -11.40 17.66
CA PRO A 61 5.94 -10.67 17.70
C PRO A 61 5.67 -9.82 16.45
N ALA A 62 4.50 -9.14 16.42
CA ALA A 62 4.08 -8.30 15.30
C ALA A 62 4.99 -7.08 15.06
N ALA A 63 5.61 -6.52 16.11
CA ALA A 63 6.50 -5.37 15.97
C ALA A 63 7.70 -5.72 15.08
N ALA A 64 7.96 -4.91 14.07
CA ALA A 64 9.06 -5.14 13.12
C ALA A 64 10.44 -5.18 13.81
N SER A 65 10.66 -4.33 14.84
CA SER A 65 11.89 -4.31 15.63
C SER A 65 12.17 -5.60 16.39
N GLU A 66 11.13 -6.38 16.71
CA GLU A 66 11.23 -7.63 17.44
C GLU A 66 11.18 -8.86 16.51
N SER A 67 10.95 -8.65 15.21
CA SER A 67 10.81 -9.70 14.19
C SER A 67 11.68 -9.42 12.95
N TYR A 68 11.15 -8.80 11.91
CA TYR A 68 11.84 -8.59 10.62
C TYR A 68 13.09 -7.71 10.68
N LEU A 69 13.24 -6.88 11.71
CA LEU A 69 14.45 -6.08 11.98
C LEU A 69 15.36 -6.70 13.04
N ASN A 70 15.00 -7.86 13.58
CA ASN A 70 15.78 -8.57 14.57
C ASN A 70 16.81 -9.49 13.89
N ILE A 71 18.03 -8.98 13.73
CA ILE A 71 19.14 -9.70 13.08
C ILE A 71 19.40 -11.05 13.75
N ALA A 72 19.39 -11.12 15.08
CA ALA A 72 19.69 -12.34 15.82
C ALA A 72 18.63 -13.43 15.55
N ALA A 73 17.34 -13.05 15.48
CA ALA A 73 16.25 -13.97 15.18
C ALA A 73 16.36 -14.54 13.76
N ILE A 74 16.72 -13.71 12.77
CA ILE A 74 16.89 -14.16 11.38
C ILE A 74 18.11 -15.10 11.26
N VAL A 75 19.25 -14.77 11.88
CA VAL A 75 20.44 -15.65 11.88
C VAL A 75 20.14 -16.97 12.58
N ALA A 76 19.35 -16.97 13.66
CA ALA A 76 18.90 -18.20 14.32
C ALA A 76 18.03 -19.05 13.39
N ALA A 77 17.06 -18.44 12.69
CA ALA A 77 16.23 -19.13 11.70
C ALA A 77 17.05 -19.75 10.55
N CYS A 78 18.10 -19.06 10.09
CA CYS A 78 19.01 -19.64 9.09
C CYS A 78 19.71 -20.90 9.60
N ARG A 79 20.20 -20.88 10.85
CA ARG A 79 20.85 -22.07 11.46
C ARG A 79 19.89 -23.23 11.67
N GLU A 80 18.66 -22.92 12.08
CA GLU A 80 17.61 -23.92 12.31
C GLU A 80 17.20 -24.62 11.01
N SER A 81 16.99 -23.84 9.93
CA SER A 81 16.59 -24.38 8.63
C SER A 81 17.74 -24.96 7.80
N GLY A 82 18.98 -24.69 8.18
CA GLY A 82 20.16 -25.04 7.38
C GLY A 82 20.31 -24.19 6.12
N ALA A 83 19.73 -22.98 6.07
CA ALA A 83 19.85 -22.10 4.93
C ALA A 83 21.29 -21.66 4.69
N GLN A 84 21.76 -21.82 3.45
CA GLN A 84 23.10 -21.46 3.00
C GLN A 84 23.21 -19.98 2.62
N ALA A 85 22.08 -19.37 2.23
CA ALA A 85 22.01 -17.99 1.82
C ALA A 85 20.69 -17.33 2.26
N VAL A 86 20.71 -15.99 2.31
CA VAL A 86 19.55 -15.18 2.68
C VAL A 86 19.27 -14.18 1.57
N HIS A 87 18.02 -14.18 1.08
CA HIS A 87 17.51 -13.13 0.20
C HIS A 87 16.73 -12.10 1.02
N PRO A 88 17.20 -10.84 1.12
CA PRO A 88 16.58 -9.83 1.98
C PRO A 88 15.37 -9.13 1.33
N GLY A 89 15.10 -9.35 0.05
CA GLY A 89 14.09 -8.59 -0.71
C GLY A 89 14.44 -7.10 -0.80
N TYR A 90 13.49 -6.25 -0.42
CA TYR A 90 13.68 -4.80 -0.26
C TYR A 90 13.08 -4.32 1.07
N GLY A 91 13.48 -3.14 1.54
CA GLY A 91 13.12 -2.64 2.88
C GLY A 91 13.73 -3.46 4.01
N PHE A 92 13.24 -3.30 5.24
CA PHE A 92 13.76 -3.97 6.43
C PHE A 92 15.30 -3.96 6.52
N LEU A 93 15.93 -5.14 6.41
CA LEU A 93 17.38 -5.31 6.54
C LEU A 93 18.13 -5.39 5.20
N SER A 94 17.47 -5.13 4.06
CA SER A 94 18.07 -5.31 2.73
C SER A 94 19.30 -4.44 2.46
N GLU A 95 19.38 -3.27 3.10
CA GLU A 95 20.51 -2.32 2.99
C GLU A 95 21.25 -2.17 4.32
N ASN A 96 21.08 -3.14 5.24
CA ASN A 96 21.63 -3.05 6.59
C ASN A 96 23.03 -3.68 6.66
N LEU A 97 24.06 -2.84 6.86
CA LEU A 97 25.45 -3.25 6.96
C LEU A 97 25.72 -4.25 8.11
N ALA A 98 25.07 -4.04 9.28
CA ALA A 98 25.25 -4.92 10.43
C ALA A 98 24.67 -6.31 10.17
N PHE A 99 23.55 -6.38 9.43
CA PHE A 99 22.96 -7.64 9.00
C PHE A 99 23.88 -8.42 8.04
N ALA A 100 24.40 -7.76 7.01
CA ALA A 100 25.32 -8.39 6.07
C ALA A 100 26.58 -8.94 6.78
N ARG A 101 27.12 -8.19 7.76
CA ARG A 101 28.24 -8.66 8.59
C ARG A 101 27.87 -9.85 9.46
N ALA A 102 26.72 -9.81 10.15
CA ALA A 102 26.27 -10.91 11.00
C ALA A 102 26.07 -12.21 10.22
N LEU A 103 25.58 -12.15 8.98
CA LEU A 103 25.47 -13.30 8.09
C LEU A 103 26.84 -13.83 7.67
N ALA A 104 27.76 -12.93 7.29
CA ALA A 104 29.12 -13.31 6.94
C ALA A 104 29.86 -14.00 8.11
N ASP A 105 29.74 -13.46 9.33
CA ASP A 105 30.30 -14.07 10.55
C ASP A 105 29.68 -15.44 10.86
N ALA A 106 28.45 -15.68 10.44
CA ALA A 106 27.75 -16.95 10.57
C ALA A 106 28.06 -17.94 9.42
N GLY A 107 28.84 -17.55 8.41
CA GLY A 107 29.10 -18.35 7.22
C GLY A 107 27.93 -18.49 6.28
N ILE A 108 26.98 -17.53 6.29
CA ILE A 108 25.76 -17.50 5.48
C ILE A 108 25.92 -16.44 4.40
N THR A 109 25.61 -16.76 3.15
CA THR A 109 25.73 -15.83 2.03
C THR A 109 24.59 -14.81 2.05
N PHE A 110 24.91 -13.51 2.05
CA PHE A 110 23.97 -12.44 1.80
C PHE A 110 23.73 -12.29 0.30
N ILE A 111 22.49 -12.51 -0.18
CA ILE A 111 22.13 -12.33 -1.58
C ILE A 111 21.84 -10.85 -1.81
N GLY A 112 22.89 -10.12 -2.16
CA GLY A 112 22.87 -8.66 -2.29
C GLY A 112 24.28 -8.13 -2.57
N PRO A 113 24.49 -6.82 -2.37
CA PRO A 113 25.77 -6.19 -2.62
C PRO A 113 26.83 -6.60 -1.59
N ASN A 114 28.07 -6.32 -1.93
CA ASN A 114 29.19 -6.48 -1.00
C ASN A 114 29.14 -5.44 0.15
N ILE A 115 29.87 -5.71 1.22
CA ILE A 115 29.92 -4.87 2.44
C ILE A 115 30.41 -3.45 2.15
N GLU A 116 31.33 -3.27 1.20
CA GLU A 116 31.88 -1.97 0.82
C GLU A 116 30.82 -1.10 0.16
N ALA A 117 30.06 -1.64 -0.78
CA ALA A 117 28.96 -0.94 -1.44
C ALA A 117 27.87 -0.51 -0.43
N LEU A 118 27.48 -1.39 0.50
CA LEU A 118 26.54 -1.03 1.58
C LEU A 118 27.08 0.10 2.46
N ASN A 119 28.35 0.07 2.79
CA ASN A 119 28.98 1.08 3.65
C ASN A 119 29.12 2.44 2.96
N VAL A 120 29.52 2.48 1.69
CA VAL A 120 29.73 3.74 0.94
C VAL A 120 28.40 4.34 0.50
N MET A 121 27.52 3.53 -0.12
CA MET A 121 26.28 4.01 -0.73
C MET A 121 25.16 4.26 0.30
N GLY A 122 25.25 3.69 1.51
CA GLY A 122 24.28 3.92 2.59
C GLY A 122 24.35 5.31 3.23
N ASP A 123 25.35 6.13 2.92
CA ASP A 123 25.49 7.50 3.39
C ASP A 123 25.44 8.47 2.21
N LYS A 124 24.52 9.42 2.21
CA LYS A 124 24.26 10.31 1.06
C LYS A 124 25.42 11.24 0.72
N ILE A 125 26.11 11.79 1.71
CA ILE A 125 27.27 12.67 1.49
C ILE A 125 28.42 11.86 0.96
N ARG A 126 28.70 10.71 1.58
CA ARG A 126 29.80 9.82 1.20
C ARG A 126 29.59 9.27 -0.21
N SER A 127 28.38 8.79 -0.52
CA SER A 127 28.05 8.26 -1.85
C SER A 127 28.20 9.32 -2.92
N LYS A 128 27.67 10.54 -2.68
CA LYS A 128 27.78 11.68 -3.63
C LYS A 128 29.24 12.03 -3.92
N ASN A 129 30.07 12.18 -2.90
CA ASN A 129 31.48 12.50 -3.05
C ASN A 129 32.23 11.37 -3.77
N HIS A 130 31.90 10.11 -3.45
CA HIS A 130 32.52 8.94 -4.05
C HIS A 130 32.22 8.85 -5.55
N VAL A 131 30.95 8.96 -5.95
CA VAL A 131 30.55 8.86 -7.37
C VAL A 131 31.00 10.08 -8.18
N SER A 132 31.05 11.26 -7.56
CA SER A 132 31.61 12.47 -8.20
C SER A 132 33.08 12.29 -8.54
N ALA A 133 33.88 11.66 -7.66
CA ALA A 133 35.28 11.33 -7.93
C ALA A 133 35.42 10.29 -9.06
N ALA A 134 34.41 9.46 -9.30
CA ALA A 134 34.32 8.53 -10.43
C ALA A 134 33.77 9.18 -11.72
N GLY A 135 33.56 10.51 -11.74
CA GLY A 135 33.12 11.27 -12.91
C GLY A 135 31.60 11.23 -13.16
N VAL A 136 30.81 10.76 -12.20
CA VAL A 136 29.33 10.77 -12.30
C VAL A 136 28.82 12.16 -11.95
N PRO A 137 27.94 12.79 -12.78
CA PRO A 137 27.38 14.10 -12.50
C PRO A 137 26.54 14.09 -11.22
N VAL A 138 26.78 15.05 -10.34
CA VAL A 138 26.02 15.23 -9.09
C VAL A 138 25.36 16.62 -9.07
N VAL A 139 24.23 16.75 -8.34
CA VAL A 139 23.57 18.05 -8.20
C VAL A 139 24.56 19.06 -7.61
N PRO A 140 24.76 20.24 -8.25
CA PRO A 140 25.62 21.28 -7.70
C PRO A 140 25.21 21.66 -6.28
N GLY A 141 26.15 21.72 -5.36
CA GLY A 141 25.88 21.99 -3.98
C GLY A 141 27.11 21.84 -3.09
N ILE A 142 26.91 21.85 -1.77
CA ILE A 142 27.95 21.58 -0.78
C ILE A 142 27.50 20.41 0.07
N SER A 143 28.37 19.39 0.19
CA SER A 143 28.09 18.14 0.88
C SER A 143 29.31 17.66 1.68
N GLU A 144 29.90 18.55 2.50
CA GLU A 144 31.00 18.23 3.40
C GLU A 144 30.46 17.83 4.77
N PRO A 145 31.04 16.85 5.47
CA PRO A 145 30.65 16.50 6.83
C PRO A 145 30.97 17.63 7.82
N GLY A 146 30.05 17.87 8.79
CA GLY A 146 30.31 18.76 9.93
C GLY A 146 30.19 20.25 9.63
N LEU A 147 29.54 20.65 8.53
CA LEU A 147 29.28 22.05 8.20
C LEU A 147 28.35 22.69 9.25
N THR A 148 28.71 23.88 9.68
CA THR A 148 27.85 24.75 10.51
C THR A 148 26.82 25.49 9.66
N ASP A 149 25.79 26.08 10.28
CA ASP A 149 24.81 26.90 9.57
C ASP A 149 25.49 28.14 8.91
N ALA A 150 26.56 28.66 9.51
CA ALA A 150 27.34 29.76 8.93
C ALA A 150 28.07 29.33 7.65
N ASP A 151 28.63 28.11 7.63
CA ASP A 151 29.29 27.56 6.44
C ASP A 151 28.28 27.30 5.32
N LEU A 152 27.10 26.76 5.67
CA LEU A 152 26.03 26.53 4.71
C LEU A 152 25.49 27.83 4.12
N MET A 153 25.29 28.87 4.95
CA MET A 153 24.87 30.19 4.48
C MET A 153 25.92 30.84 3.55
N ALA A 154 27.19 30.72 3.86
CA ALA A 154 28.26 31.23 3.02
C ALA A 154 28.35 30.50 1.67
N ALA A 155 28.13 29.17 1.67
CA ALA A 155 28.11 28.37 0.43
C ALA A 155 26.89 28.66 -0.45
N ALA A 156 25.76 29.02 0.13
CA ALA A 156 24.50 29.25 -0.56
C ALA A 156 24.60 30.34 -1.64
N GLU A 157 25.40 31.40 -1.40
CA GLU A 157 25.64 32.47 -2.39
C GLU A 157 26.31 31.93 -3.67
N GLY A 158 27.22 30.98 -3.52
CA GLY A 158 27.94 30.37 -4.65
C GLY A 158 27.12 29.34 -5.43
N ILE A 159 26.18 28.65 -4.75
CA ILE A 159 25.30 27.65 -5.36
C ILE A 159 24.16 28.34 -6.13
N GLY A 160 23.61 29.44 -5.60
CA GLY A 160 22.48 30.19 -6.14
C GLY A 160 21.13 29.61 -5.71
N TYR A 161 20.10 30.49 -5.70
CA TYR A 161 18.73 30.11 -5.36
C TYR A 161 17.89 29.75 -6.60
N PRO A 162 16.87 28.88 -6.49
CA PRO A 162 16.41 28.22 -5.26
C PRO A 162 17.31 27.04 -4.83
N LEU A 163 17.34 26.80 -3.51
CA LEU A 163 18.12 25.75 -2.87
C LEU A 163 17.24 24.68 -2.22
N LEU A 164 17.81 23.51 -2.02
CA LEU A 164 17.21 22.43 -1.25
C LEU A 164 18.13 22.08 -0.09
N ILE A 165 17.64 22.20 1.14
CA ILE A 165 18.31 21.72 2.35
C ILE A 165 17.94 20.24 2.51
N LYS A 166 18.95 19.39 2.68
CA LYS A 166 18.76 17.94 2.86
C LYS A 166 19.48 17.44 4.13
N PRO A 167 18.85 16.56 4.93
CA PRO A 167 19.56 15.82 5.96
C PRO A 167 20.48 14.76 5.33
N SER A 168 21.64 14.53 5.92
CA SER A 168 22.59 13.48 5.49
C SER A 168 22.03 12.09 5.75
N ALA A 169 21.38 11.88 6.87
CA ALA A 169 20.73 10.63 7.25
C ALA A 169 19.27 10.58 6.79
N GLY A 170 18.74 9.36 6.61
CA GLY A 170 17.34 9.11 6.27
C GLY A 170 17.07 9.04 4.76
N GLY A 171 15.84 8.67 4.40
CA GLY A 171 15.39 8.44 3.02
C GLY A 171 13.97 8.97 2.80
N GLY A 172 13.45 8.85 1.55
CA GLY A 172 12.08 9.20 1.22
C GLY A 172 11.72 10.69 1.35
N GLY A 173 12.71 11.59 1.26
CA GLY A 173 12.46 13.05 1.26
C GLY A 173 12.09 13.67 2.61
N LYS A 174 12.01 12.90 3.70
CA LYS A 174 11.67 13.43 5.03
C LYS A 174 12.75 14.42 5.50
N GLY A 175 12.33 15.61 5.94
CA GLY A 175 13.25 16.66 6.43
C GLY A 175 13.92 17.50 5.34
N MET A 176 13.55 17.35 4.08
CA MET A 176 13.99 18.26 3.01
C MET A 176 13.18 19.56 3.03
N HIS A 177 13.85 20.69 2.81
CA HIS A 177 13.23 22.00 2.79
C HIS A 177 13.73 22.82 1.60
N ALA A 178 12.82 23.31 0.74
CA ALA A 178 13.13 24.25 -0.30
C ALA A 178 13.31 25.66 0.28
N VAL A 179 14.27 26.42 -0.27
CA VAL A 179 14.58 27.81 0.10
C VAL A 179 14.65 28.64 -1.17
N TRP A 180 13.79 29.64 -1.27
CA TRP A 180 13.65 30.45 -2.48
C TRP A 180 14.48 31.73 -2.46
N GLY A 181 14.89 32.20 -1.29
CA GLY A 181 15.68 33.41 -1.12
C GLY A 181 16.58 33.37 0.12
N PRO A 182 17.61 34.23 0.17
CA PRO A 182 18.58 34.24 1.26
C PRO A 182 17.98 34.58 2.63
N GLU A 183 16.88 35.33 2.68
CA GLU A 183 16.20 35.72 3.91
C GLU A 183 15.52 34.54 4.63
N GLU A 184 15.12 33.49 3.89
CA GLU A 184 14.48 32.32 4.44
C GLU A 184 15.48 31.31 5.01
N LEU A 185 16.72 31.31 4.53
CA LEU A 185 17.70 30.27 4.75
C LEU A 185 18.03 30.05 6.24
N PRO A 186 18.26 31.08 7.10
CA PRO A 186 18.64 30.86 8.49
C PRO A 186 17.55 30.17 9.32
N ALA A 187 16.28 30.58 9.15
CA ALA A 187 15.15 29.99 9.87
C ALA A 187 14.86 28.56 9.41
N THR A 188 15.02 28.31 8.11
CA THR A 188 14.79 27.00 7.50
C THR A 188 15.89 26.00 7.89
N LEU A 189 17.17 26.42 7.98
CA LEU A 189 18.27 25.58 8.51
C LEU A 189 18.01 25.14 9.95
N ALA A 190 17.64 26.08 10.83
CA ALA A 190 17.34 25.76 12.22
C ALA A 190 16.17 24.75 12.34
N THR A 191 15.18 24.86 11.48
CA THR A 191 14.04 23.91 11.44
C THR A 191 14.49 22.55 10.91
N ALA A 192 15.23 22.53 9.81
CA ALA A 192 15.73 21.29 9.21
C ALA A 192 16.62 20.49 10.17
N ARG A 193 17.52 21.15 10.95
CA ARG A 193 18.35 20.48 11.95
C ARG A 193 17.51 19.81 13.05
N ARG A 194 16.51 20.52 13.59
CA ARG A 194 15.62 19.94 14.61
C ARG A 194 14.88 18.72 14.09
N VAL A 195 14.37 18.81 12.86
CA VAL A 195 13.67 17.68 12.21
C VAL A 195 14.62 16.51 11.96
N ALA A 196 15.84 16.79 11.47
CA ALA A 196 16.85 15.77 11.23
C ALA A 196 17.28 15.07 12.52
N ALA A 197 17.61 15.83 13.57
CA ALA A 197 17.97 15.29 14.87
C ALA A 197 16.87 14.43 15.48
N SER A 198 15.61 14.90 15.44
CA SER A 198 14.47 14.17 16.03
C SER A 198 14.08 12.90 15.24
N SER A 199 14.22 12.94 13.90
CA SER A 199 13.76 11.84 13.04
C SER A 199 14.83 10.79 12.79
N PHE A 200 16.11 11.18 12.76
CA PHE A 200 17.21 10.31 12.33
C PHE A 200 18.33 10.18 13.37
N GLY A 201 18.30 10.99 14.46
CA GLY A 201 19.37 11.02 15.47
C GLY A 201 20.66 11.69 14.99
N ASP A 202 20.65 12.31 13.80
CA ASP A 202 21.77 13.00 13.17
C ASP A 202 21.26 14.33 12.59
N ASP A 203 21.87 15.44 12.96
CA ASP A 203 21.48 16.79 12.53
C ASP A 203 22.31 17.32 11.37
N THR A 204 23.15 16.49 10.77
CA THR A 204 24.00 16.86 9.63
C THR A 204 23.15 17.22 8.40
N LEU A 205 23.37 18.43 7.90
CA LEU A 205 22.67 18.98 6.72
C LEU A 205 23.67 19.28 5.60
N PHE A 206 23.17 19.29 4.38
CA PHE A 206 23.86 19.77 3.19
C PHE A 206 22.92 20.55 2.27
N LEU A 207 23.48 21.32 1.33
CA LEU A 207 22.72 22.13 0.38
C LEU A 207 22.94 21.65 -1.05
N GLU A 208 21.85 21.68 -1.83
CA GLU A 208 21.88 21.42 -3.28
C GLU A 208 21.05 22.47 -4.02
N ARG A 209 21.38 22.71 -5.29
CA ARG A 209 20.52 23.46 -6.20
C ARG A 209 19.18 22.74 -6.33
N LEU A 210 18.08 23.47 -6.21
CA LEU A 210 16.76 22.92 -6.49
C LEU A 210 16.59 22.76 -8.02
N VAL A 211 16.37 21.53 -8.48
CA VAL A 211 16.06 21.23 -9.88
C VAL A 211 14.59 21.55 -10.12
N SER A 212 14.29 22.41 -11.08
CA SER A 212 12.92 22.73 -11.49
C SER A 212 12.29 21.57 -12.28
N THR A 213 10.97 21.37 -12.13
CA THR A 213 10.22 20.31 -12.84
C THR A 213 10.96 18.98 -12.94
N PRO A 214 11.41 18.40 -11.79
CA PRO A 214 12.31 17.26 -11.81
C PRO A 214 11.58 15.98 -12.24
N ARG A 215 12.28 15.20 -13.07
CA ARG A 215 11.94 13.81 -13.39
C ARG A 215 12.80 12.89 -12.54
N HIS A 216 12.20 11.81 -12.05
CA HIS A 216 12.90 10.76 -11.36
C HIS A 216 13.14 9.61 -12.35
N ILE A 217 14.35 9.53 -12.87
CA ILE A 217 14.78 8.48 -13.79
C ILE A 217 15.82 7.62 -13.07
N GLU A 218 15.65 6.33 -13.13
CA GLU A 218 16.56 5.39 -12.47
C GLU A 218 17.02 4.30 -13.43
N VAL A 219 18.24 3.80 -13.21
CA VAL A 219 18.86 2.81 -14.07
C VAL A 219 19.06 1.51 -13.30
N GLN A 220 18.51 0.42 -13.81
CA GLN A 220 18.75 -0.92 -13.29
C GLN A 220 20.17 -1.37 -13.66
N ILE A 221 20.98 -1.70 -12.66
CA ILE A 221 22.31 -2.29 -12.88
C ILE A 221 22.34 -3.73 -12.42
N LEU A 222 23.27 -4.48 -13.00
CA LEU A 222 23.60 -5.84 -12.60
C LEU A 222 25.14 -5.98 -12.63
N GLY A 223 25.72 -6.36 -11.48
CA GLY A 223 27.18 -6.53 -11.32
C GLY A 223 27.53 -7.91 -10.82
N ASP A 224 28.63 -8.51 -11.28
CA ASP A 224 29.14 -9.81 -10.81
C ASP A 224 30.38 -9.69 -9.92
N ASN A 225 30.82 -10.80 -9.35
CA ASN A 225 32.02 -10.87 -8.48
C ASN A 225 33.34 -10.75 -9.26
N TYR A 226 33.31 -10.51 -10.57
CA TYR A 226 34.48 -10.48 -11.45
C TYR A 226 34.70 -9.09 -12.07
N GLY A 227 33.93 -8.09 -11.61
CA GLY A 227 34.07 -6.71 -12.07
C GLY A 227 33.27 -6.40 -13.34
N ASN A 228 32.44 -7.32 -13.82
CA ASN A 228 31.52 -7.00 -14.92
C ASN A 228 30.31 -6.26 -14.36
N VAL A 229 29.98 -5.11 -14.95
CA VAL A 229 28.79 -4.31 -14.63
C VAL A 229 28.09 -3.93 -15.93
N ILE A 230 26.79 -4.20 -16.00
CA ILE A 230 25.93 -3.78 -17.11
C ILE A 230 24.73 -3.02 -16.58
N HIS A 231 24.12 -2.17 -17.41
CA HIS A 231 22.81 -1.62 -17.15
C HIS A 231 21.74 -2.32 -18.01
N LEU A 232 20.52 -2.38 -17.48
CA LEU A 232 19.36 -3.02 -18.08
C LEU A 232 18.29 -2.00 -18.52
N GLY A 233 18.73 -0.81 -18.90
CA GLY A 233 17.86 0.30 -19.24
C GLY A 233 17.37 1.05 -18.00
N GLU A 234 16.58 2.08 -18.28
CA GLU A 234 16.03 2.98 -17.28
C GLU A 234 14.54 2.71 -17.02
N ARG A 235 14.09 3.25 -15.88
CA ARG A 235 12.69 3.38 -15.49
C ARG A 235 12.38 4.85 -15.20
N GLU A 236 11.16 5.24 -15.47
CA GLU A 236 10.59 6.53 -15.10
C GLU A 236 9.75 6.34 -13.82
N CYS A 237 10.07 7.08 -12.76
CA CYS A 237 9.44 6.96 -11.45
C CYS A 237 8.92 8.32 -10.94
N SER A 238 8.58 9.23 -11.85
CA SER A 238 8.16 10.60 -11.50
C SER A 238 6.75 10.68 -10.92
N LEU A 239 5.89 9.69 -11.18
CA LEU A 239 4.55 9.66 -10.59
C LEU A 239 4.63 9.18 -9.14
N GLN A 240 4.83 10.13 -8.23
CA GLN A 240 5.00 9.88 -6.80
C GLN A 240 4.15 10.83 -5.95
N ARG A 241 3.75 10.36 -4.78
CA ARG A 241 3.02 11.14 -3.78
C ARG A 241 3.83 11.15 -2.48
N ARG A 242 4.16 12.35 -1.96
CA ARG A 242 4.99 12.48 -0.76
C ARG A 242 6.28 11.66 -0.85
N HIS A 243 6.94 11.69 -2.01
CA HIS A 243 8.14 10.92 -2.35
C HIS A 243 7.97 9.39 -2.38
N GLN A 244 6.75 8.87 -2.33
CA GLN A 244 6.46 7.47 -2.57
C GLN A 244 6.03 7.27 -4.01
N LYS A 245 6.72 6.41 -4.74
CA LYS A 245 6.39 6.03 -6.11
C LYS A 245 5.01 5.36 -6.13
N VAL A 246 4.20 5.68 -7.12
CA VAL A 246 2.81 5.19 -7.28
C VAL A 246 2.64 4.44 -8.59
N ILE A 247 3.21 5.00 -9.67
CA ILE A 247 3.26 4.38 -11.00
C ILE A 247 4.68 4.51 -11.52
N GLU A 248 5.20 3.42 -12.04
CA GLU A 248 6.51 3.33 -12.65
C GLU A 248 6.40 2.75 -14.06
N GLU A 249 7.26 3.19 -14.95
CA GLU A 249 7.27 2.70 -16.34
C GLU A 249 8.68 2.51 -16.89
N ALA A 250 8.82 1.64 -17.87
CA ALA A 250 10.04 1.40 -18.63
C ALA A 250 9.69 1.17 -20.12
N PRO A 251 10.47 1.79 -21.03
CA PRO A 251 11.47 2.83 -20.85
C PRO A 251 10.88 4.19 -20.44
N SER A 252 11.72 5.19 -20.15
CA SER A 252 11.25 6.54 -19.82
C SER A 252 10.68 7.25 -21.04
N PRO A 253 9.44 7.78 -20.99
CA PRO A 253 8.85 8.55 -22.08
C PRO A 253 9.61 9.87 -22.32
N LEU A 254 10.31 10.42 -21.31
CA LEU A 254 11.17 11.58 -21.53
C LEU A 254 12.32 11.23 -22.46
N LEU A 255 13.05 10.16 -22.17
CA LEU A 255 14.21 9.77 -22.97
C LEU A 255 13.83 9.26 -24.36
N ASP A 256 12.61 8.69 -24.50
CA ASP A 256 12.06 8.32 -25.82
C ASP A 256 11.69 9.52 -26.67
N SER A 257 11.37 10.67 -26.04
CA SER A 257 10.98 11.90 -26.73
C SER A 257 12.17 12.72 -27.26
N LEU A 258 13.41 12.40 -26.85
CA LEU A 258 14.60 13.14 -27.25
C LEU A 258 15.02 12.77 -28.68
N ASP A 259 15.25 13.80 -29.49
CA ASP A 259 15.75 13.64 -30.87
C ASP A 259 17.30 13.64 -30.91
N ASP A 260 17.90 12.81 -30.02
CA ASP A 260 19.36 12.72 -29.86
C ASP A 260 19.93 11.34 -30.22
N GLY A 261 19.11 10.49 -30.86
CA GLY A 261 19.50 9.14 -31.23
C GLY A 261 19.82 8.22 -30.04
N GLY A 262 19.30 8.56 -28.84
CA GLY A 262 19.54 7.80 -27.61
C GLY A 262 20.86 8.13 -26.91
N ALA A 263 21.52 9.22 -27.28
CA ALA A 263 22.80 9.61 -26.67
C ALA A 263 22.69 9.92 -25.18
N THR A 264 21.62 10.60 -24.75
CA THR A 264 21.38 10.89 -23.34
C THR A 264 21.11 9.61 -22.55
N ARG A 265 20.29 8.68 -23.08
CA ARG A 265 20.07 7.35 -22.48
C ARG A 265 21.39 6.59 -22.29
N ALA A 266 22.24 6.58 -23.31
CA ALA A 266 23.54 5.91 -23.24
C ALA A 266 24.46 6.55 -22.17
N ARG A 267 24.47 7.89 -22.04
CA ARG A 267 25.25 8.60 -21.02
C ARG A 267 24.76 8.31 -19.61
N ILE A 268 23.46 8.30 -19.37
CA ILE A 268 22.86 7.97 -18.07
C ILE A 268 23.19 6.51 -17.70
N GLY A 269 23.04 5.57 -18.64
CA GLY A 269 23.41 4.16 -18.44
C GLY A 269 24.89 3.97 -18.11
N ALA A 270 25.79 4.67 -18.83
CA ALA A 270 27.23 4.63 -18.57
C ALA A 270 27.57 5.23 -17.18
N ALA A 271 26.92 6.33 -16.79
CA ALA A 271 27.10 6.94 -15.47
C ALA A 271 26.65 6.00 -14.34
N ALA A 272 25.54 5.28 -14.52
CA ALA A 272 25.07 4.27 -13.59
C ALA A 272 26.08 3.10 -13.44
N CYS A 273 26.61 2.59 -14.54
CA CYS A 273 27.66 1.58 -14.52
C CYS A 273 28.93 2.08 -13.84
N ALA A 274 29.34 3.34 -14.07
CA ALA A 274 30.50 3.94 -13.42
C ALA A 274 30.30 4.07 -11.91
N ALA A 275 29.12 4.50 -11.46
CA ALA A 275 28.79 4.55 -10.02
C ALA A 275 28.86 3.16 -9.38
N ALA A 276 28.30 2.14 -9.99
CA ALA A 276 28.35 0.77 -9.49
C ALA A 276 29.77 0.17 -9.50
N ALA A 277 30.52 0.38 -10.58
CA ALA A 277 31.89 -0.10 -10.69
C ALA A 277 32.82 0.52 -9.65
N SER A 278 32.57 1.79 -9.26
CA SER A 278 33.40 2.52 -8.27
C SER A 278 33.40 1.87 -6.87
N VAL A 279 32.37 1.07 -6.54
CA VAL A 279 32.25 0.33 -5.27
C VAL A 279 32.31 -1.19 -5.47
N ASN A 280 32.80 -1.66 -6.61
CA ASN A 280 32.85 -3.09 -6.97
C ASN A 280 31.50 -3.79 -6.74
N TYR A 281 30.41 -3.15 -7.17
CA TYR A 281 29.05 -3.59 -6.88
C TYR A 281 28.76 -4.99 -7.39
N THR A 282 28.04 -5.79 -6.58
CA THR A 282 27.61 -7.14 -6.92
C THR A 282 26.11 -7.31 -6.70
N GLY A 283 25.45 -8.10 -7.54
CA GLY A 283 24.00 -8.31 -7.51
C GLY A 283 23.23 -7.29 -8.34
N ALA A 284 21.92 -7.22 -8.13
CA ALA A 284 21.03 -6.25 -8.74
C ALA A 284 20.92 -5.00 -7.86
N GLY A 285 21.07 -3.82 -8.47
CA GLY A 285 20.95 -2.52 -7.81
C GLY A 285 20.41 -1.48 -8.77
N THR A 286 20.12 -0.29 -8.25
CA THR A 286 19.55 0.79 -9.03
C THR A 286 20.25 2.10 -8.70
N VAL A 287 20.61 2.85 -9.73
CA VAL A 287 21.15 4.21 -9.61
C VAL A 287 20.08 5.20 -10.01
N GLU A 288 19.70 6.07 -9.09
CA GLU A 288 18.65 7.07 -9.27
C GLU A 288 19.22 8.42 -9.71
N PHE A 289 18.58 9.05 -10.69
CA PHE A 289 18.96 10.34 -11.25
C PHE A 289 17.80 11.32 -11.25
N LEU A 290 18.12 12.59 -11.00
CA LEU A 290 17.24 13.71 -11.29
C LEU A 290 17.56 14.25 -12.69
N VAL A 291 16.51 14.40 -13.50
CA VAL A 291 16.58 15.00 -14.84
C VAL A 291 15.58 16.15 -14.89
N SER A 292 15.97 17.30 -15.40
CA SER A 292 15.04 18.43 -15.58
C SER A 292 14.25 18.30 -16.86
N ASN A 293 12.94 18.57 -16.84
CA ASN A 293 12.14 18.70 -18.06
C ASN A 293 12.63 19.87 -18.95
N ASP A 294 13.20 20.93 -18.32
CA ASP A 294 13.64 22.13 -19.03
C ASP A 294 14.97 21.91 -19.77
N ASN A 295 15.80 20.98 -19.26
CA ASN A 295 17.07 20.58 -19.89
C ASN A 295 17.30 19.06 -19.72
N PRO A 296 16.66 18.23 -20.54
CA PRO A 296 16.73 16.76 -20.40
C PRO A 296 18.11 16.15 -20.64
N GLU A 297 19.04 16.90 -21.25
CA GLU A 297 20.41 16.43 -21.43
C GLU A 297 21.25 16.51 -20.15
N GLU A 298 20.82 17.30 -19.15
CA GLU A 298 21.42 17.35 -17.82
C GLU A 298 20.76 16.36 -16.89
N PHE A 299 21.57 15.47 -16.32
CA PHE A 299 21.14 14.52 -15.31
C PHE A 299 22.11 14.50 -14.14
N PHE A 300 21.60 14.24 -12.95
CA PHE A 300 22.38 14.30 -11.72
C PHE A 300 22.09 13.08 -10.86
N PHE A 301 23.15 12.43 -10.38
CA PHE A 301 23.06 11.35 -9.40
C PHE A 301 22.33 11.84 -8.14
N MET A 302 21.35 11.08 -7.71
CA MET A 302 20.60 11.32 -6.49
C MET A 302 21.03 10.35 -5.39
N GLU A 303 20.88 9.06 -5.64
CA GLU A 303 21.31 7.99 -4.73
C GLU A 303 21.47 6.66 -5.49
N MET A 304 22.07 5.67 -4.82
CA MET A 304 22.13 4.31 -5.30
C MET A 304 21.45 3.40 -4.31
N ASN A 305 20.39 2.74 -4.75
CA ASN A 305 19.70 1.72 -3.96
C ASN A 305 20.44 0.38 -4.14
N THR A 306 21.05 -0.07 -3.05
CA THR A 306 21.92 -1.27 -3.04
C THR A 306 21.10 -2.55 -2.81
N ARG A 307 19.95 -2.66 -3.46
CA ARG A 307 18.99 -3.76 -3.32
C ARG A 307 18.13 -3.88 -4.59
N LEU A 308 17.34 -4.95 -4.65
CA LEU A 308 16.27 -5.04 -5.62
C LEU A 308 15.22 -3.94 -5.36
N GLN A 309 14.74 -3.30 -6.41
CA GLN A 309 13.67 -2.30 -6.33
C GLN A 309 12.29 -2.94 -6.40
N VAL A 310 11.26 -2.25 -5.87
CA VAL A 310 9.86 -2.68 -5.96
C VAL A 310 9.46 -2.83 -7.42
N GLU A 311 9.81 -1.85 -8.25
CA GLU A 311 9.48 -1.66 -9.65
C GLU A 311 10.35 -2.46 -10.65
N HIS A 312 11.18 -3.41 -10.15
CA HIS A 312 11.97 -4.29 -11.03
C HIS A 312 11.14 -5.04 -12.11
N PRO A 313 9.84 -5.36 -11.90
CA PRO A 313 9.06 -6.07 -12.91
C PRO A 313 8.92 -5.33 -14.24
N VAL A 314 8.86 -3.99 -14.28
CA VAL A 314 8.77 -3.26 -15.56
C VAL A 314 10.03 -3.47 -16.39
N THR A 315 11.21 -3.51 -15.75
CA THR A 315 12.47 -3.85 -16.42
C THR A 315 12.45 -5.29 -16.95
N GLU A 316 12.01 -6.26 -16.15
CA GLU A 316 11.93 -7.68 -16.57
C GLU A 316 11.00 -7.89 -17.76
N MET A 317 9.94 -7.05 -17.88
CA MET A 317 8.97 -7.18 -18.98
C MET A 317 9.46 -6.58 -20.30
N VAL A 318 10.32 -5.56 -20.27
CA VAL A 318 10.82 -4.88 -21.49
C VAL A 318 12.23 -5.34 -21.89
N VAL A 319 13.04 -5.85 -20.98
CA VAL A 319 14.43 -6.24 -21.29
C VAL A 319 14.47 -7.61 -21.94
N ARG A 320 15.24 -7.68 -23.04
CA ARG A 320 15.73 -8.94 -23.62
C ARG A 320 17.25 -9.00 -23.47
N ALA A 321 17.72 -10.03 -22.81
CA ALA A 321 19.12 -10.31 -22.61
C ALA A 321 19.53 -11.45 -23.54
N ASN A 322 20.32 -11.17 -24.57
CA ASN A 322 20.63 -12.11 -25.66
C ASN A 322 19.36 -12.72 -26.33
N GLY A 323 18.27 -11.94 -26.39
CA GLY A 323 17.00 -12.35 -26.98
C GLY A 323 16.05 -13.08 -26.01
N GLU A 324 16.45 -13.33 -24.76
CA GLU A 324 15.62 -14.00 -23.76
C GLU A 324 15.12 -13.03 -22.67
N THR A 325 14.01 -13.39 -22.03
CA THR A 325 13.51 -12.68 -20.85
C THR A 325 14.44 -12.85 -19.66
N LEU A 326 14.45 -11.89 -18.74
CA LEU A 326 15.36 -11.87 -17.61
C LEU A 326 14.57 -11.92 -16.29
N ASP A 327 15.03 -12.72 -15.33
CA ASP A 327 14.57 -12.74 -13.94
C ASP A 327 15.70 -12.21 -13.04
N LEU A 328 15.49 -11.00 -12.48
CA LEU A 328 16.50 -10.33 -11.65
C LEU A 328 16.75 -11.07 -10.34
N VAL A 329 15.77 -11.73 -9.76
CA VAL A 329 15.95 -12.55 -8.55
C VAL A 329 16.81 -13.78 -8.87
N ALA A 330 16.60 -14.42 -10.02
CA ALA A 330 17.43 -15.53 -10.47
C ALA A 330 18.89 -15.08 -10.66
N TRP A 331 19.11 -13.90 -11.25
CA TRP A 331 20.46 -13.36 -11.40
C TRP A 331 21.10 -12.99 -10.06
N GLN A 332 20.36 -12.44 -9.10
CA GLN A 332 20.89 -12.21 -7.76
C GLN A 332 21.38 -13.52 -7.11
N LEU A 333 20.60 -14.59 -7.23
CA LEU A 333 20.97 -15.93 -6.71
C LEU A 333 22.24 -16.48 -7.39
N ARG A 334 22.32 -16.42 -8.72
CA ARG A 334 23.46 -16.89 -9.52
C ARG A 334 24.73 -16.13 -9.18
N ILE A 335 24.66 -14.79 -9.13
CA ILE A 335 25.80 -13.95 -8.77
C ILE A 335 26.27 -14.23 -7.34
N ALA A 336 25.34 -14.37 -6.40
CA ALA A 336 25.66 -14.71 -5.02
C ALA A 336 26.29 -16.10 -4.89
N ALA A 337 25.97 -17.06 -5.77
CA ALA A 337 26.58 -18.36 -5.88
C ALA A 337 27.97 -18.33 -6.58
N GLY A 338 28.37 -17.16 -7.14
CA GLY A 338 29.69 -16.99 -7.80
C GLY A 338 29.66 -17.14 -9.31
N GLU A 339 28.49 -17.17 -9.97
CA GLU A 339 28.41 -17.19 -11.42
C GLU A 339 28.85 -15.84 -12.03
N ARG A 340 29.43 -15.91 -13.23
CA ARG A 340 29.72 -14.72 -14.04
C ARG A 340 28.50 -14.27 -14.82
N LEU A 341 28.39 -12.96 -15.06
CA LEU A 341 27.45 -12.43 -16.02
C LEU A 341 27.76 -12.98 -17.43
N THR A 342 26.78 -13.66 -18.02
CA THR A 342 26.84 -14.19 -19.39
C THR A 342 26.26 -13.22 -20.42
N VAL A 343 25.72 -12.09 -19.97
CA VAL A 343 25.13 -11.04 -20.79
C VAL A 343 26.12 -9.88 -20.89
N ALA A 344 26.51 -9.52 -22.08
CA ALA A 344 27.27 -8.29 -22.36
C ALA A 344 26.30 -7.13 -22.57
N GLN A 345 26.75 -5.88 -22.37
CA GLN A 345 25.92 -4.68 -22.59
C GLN A 345 25.29 -4.64 -23.96
N ALA A 346 26.01 -5.05 -25.02
CA ALA A 346 25.49 -5.09 -26.39
C ALA A 346 24.38 -6.12 -26.63
N GLY A 347 24.23 -7.10 -25.72
CA GLY A 347 23.15 -8.10 -25.76
C GLY A 347 21.88 -7.66 -25.03
N VAL A 348 21.84 -6.47 -24.43
CA VAL A 348 20.69 -5.90 -23.76
C VAL A 348 19.86 -5.06 -24.73
N VAL A 349 18.63 -5.42 -24.95
CA VAL A 349 17.69 -4.71 -25.84
C VAL A 349 16.40 -4.43 -25.06
N LEU A 350 15.81 -3.25 -25.25
CA LEU A 350 14.50 -2.90 -24.72
C LEU A 350 13.43 -3.16 -25.80
N GLU A 351 12.37 -3.90 -25.47
CA GLU A 351 11.28 -4.24 -26.37
C GLU A 351 9.93 -3.86 -25.79
N GLY A 352 9.19 -2.99 -26.48
CA GLY A 352 7.89 -2.52 -26.04
C GLY A 352 7.98 -1.57 -24.85
N HIS A 353 6.89 -1.50 -24.08
CA HIS A 353 6.75 -0.62 -22.94
C HIS A 353 6.03 -1.35 -21.82
N ALA A 354 6.43 -1.15 -20.57
CA ALA A 354 5.75 -1.72 -19.41
C ALA A 354 5.45 -0.63 -18.37
N VAL A 355 4.28 -0.73 -17.74
CA VAL A 355 3.84 0.19 -16.69
C VAL A 355 3.40 -0.63 -15.49
N GLU A 356 3.86 -0.26 -14.30
CA GLU A 356 3.50 -0.84 -13.01
C GLU A 356 2.66 0.15 -12.21
N ALA A 357 1.62 -0.34 -11.52
CA ALA A 357 0.85 0.41 -10.55
C ALA A 357 0.88 -0.30 -9.20
N ARG A 358 1.20 0.44 -8.13
CA ARG A 358 1.24 -0.09 -6.77
C ARG A 358 -0.13 -0.02 -6.12
N VAL A 359 -0.70 -1.17 -5.79
CA VAL A 359 -1.97 -1.27 -5.06
C VAL A 359 -1.71 -1.21 -3.57
N TYR A 360 -2.23 -0.16 -2.93
CA TYR A 360 -2.11 0.09 -1.49
C TYR A 360 -3.45 -0.07 -0.77
N SER A 361 -3.40 -0.50 0.51
CA SER A 361 -4.55 -0.51 1.42
C SER A 361 -4.75 0.87 2.02
N GLU A 362 -5.33 1.79 1.25
CA GLU A 362 -5.59 3.18 1.64
C GLU A 362 -6.86 3.72 0.96
N ASN A 363 -7.42 4.79 1.52
CA ASN A 363 -8.61 5.46 0.98
C ASN A 363 -8.24 6.84 0.41
N PRO A 364 -8.02 6.98 -0.91
CA PRO A 364 -7.64 8.24 -1.54
C PRO A 364 -8.68 9.35 -1.38
N ALA A 365 -9.99 9.01 -1.44
CA ALA A 365 -11.08 9.97 -1.26
C ALA A 365 -11.14 10.55 0.17
N GLN A 366 -10.48 9.91 1.14
CA GLN A 366 -10.35 10.36 2.53
C GLN A 366 -8.90 10.74 2.87
N GLY A 367 -8.17 11.36 1.95
CA GLY A 367 -6.81 11.83 2.19
C GLY A 367 -5.78 10.70 2.36
N PHE A 368 -6.04 9.53 1.73
CA PHE A 368 -5.18 8.34 1.78
C PHE A 368 -5.04 7.74 3.18
N LEU A 369 -6.08 7.80 3.98
CA LEU A 369 -6.08 7.11 5.27
C LEU A 369 -5.85 5.60 5.07
N PRO A 370 -4.95 4.98 5.88
CA PRO A 370 -4.73 3.54 5.84
C PRO A 370 -6.02 2.77 6.11
N SER A 371 -6.24 1.70 5.36
CA SER A 371 -7.37 0.80 5.54
C SER A 371 -6.91 -0.53 6.09
N VAL A 372 -7.50 -0.97 7.20
CA VAL A 372 -7.27 -2.27 7.82
C VAL A 372 -8.55 -3.11 7.76
N GLY A 373 -8.41 -4.42 7.75
CA GLY A 373 -9.58 -5.31 7.70
C GLY A 373 -9.22 -6.67 7.14
N THR A 374 -10.23 -7.49 6.87
CA THR A 374 -10.04 -8.82 6.31
C THR A 374 -10.42 -8.82 4.83
N VAL A 375 -9.59 -9.36 3.97
CA VAL A 375 -9.87 -9.54 2.54
C VAL A 375 -11.03 -10.52 2.38
N SER A 376 -12.21 -10.03 2.02
CA SER A 376 -13.41 -10.86 1.87
C SER A 376 -13.50 -11.50 0.48
N VAL A 377 -13.14 -10.74 -0.57
CA VAL A 377 -13.10 -11.20 -1.97
C VAL A 377 -11.80 -10.72 -2.60
N LEU A 378 -11.16 -11.62 -3.32
CA LEU A 378 -9.99 -11.35 -4.13
C LEU A 378 -10.22 -11.95 -5.53
N ASP A 379 -10.08 -11.14 -6.58
CA ASP A 379 -10.05 -11.60 -7.97
C ASP A 379 -8.80 -11.04 -8.66
N GLU A 380 -7.80 -11.90 -8.81
CA GLU A 380 -6.53 -11.64 -9.51
C GLU A 380 -6.48 -12.33 -10.87
N SER A 381 -7.62 -12.77 -11.42
CA SER A 381 -7.70 -13.50 -12.70
C SER A 381 -7.13 -12.71 -13.88
N VAL A 382 -7.02 -11.41 -13.75
CA VAL A 382 -6.35 -10.50 -14.69
C VAL A 382 -4.90 -10.90 -14.97
N ALA A 383 -4.23 -11.56 -14.02
CA ALA A 383 -2.87 -12.07 -14.18
C ALA A 383 -2.73 -13.14 -15.27
N ALA A 384 -3.82 -13.78 -15.66
CA ALA A 384 -3.83 -14.76 -16.77
C ALA A 384 -3.91 -14.10 -18.17
N ARG A 385 -4.11 -12.78 -18.25
CA ARG A 385 -4.19 -12.05 -19.52
C ARG A 385 -2.79 -11.85 -20.11
N THR A 386 -2.68 -11.99 -21.41
CA THR A 386 -1.43 -11.74 -22.13
C THR A 386 -0.93 -10.32 -21.87
N GLY A 387 0.34 -10.19 -21.48
CA GLY A 387 0.98 -8.90 -21.18
C GLY A 387 0.57 -8.30 -19.85
N VAL A 388 -0.13 -9.03 -18.96
CA VAL A 388 -0.43 -8.60 -17.59
C VAL A 388 0.29 -9.51 -16.60
N ARG A 389 0.85 -8.90 -15.56
CA ARG A 389 1.47 -9.57 -14.41
C ARG A 389 0.92 -8.98 -13.12
N VAL A 390 0.69 -9.83 -12.13
CA VAL A 390 0.34 -9.41 -10.78
C VAL A 390 1.33 -10.05 -9.81
N ASP A 391 2.05 -9.20 -9.08
CA ASP A 391 2.87 -9.62 -7.94
C ASP A 391 2.12 -9.22 -6.66
N GLY A 392 1.43 -10.18 -6.04
CA GLY A 392 0.53 -9.96 -4.91
C GLY A 392 0.82 -10.87 -3.72
N SER A 393 0.38 -10.42 -2.55
CA SER A 393 0.49 -11.16 -1.28
C SER A 393 -0.86 -11.52 -0.66
N LEU A 394 -1.95 -11.17 -1.33
CA LEU A 394 -3.30 -11.34 -0.78
C LEU A 394 -3.80 -12.78 -0.88
N LEU A 395 -4.68 -13.11 0.04
CA LEU A 395 -5.51 -14.31 0.06
C LEU A 395 -6.88 -13.94 0.63
N PRO A 396 -7.96 -14.57 0.16
CA PRO A 396 -9.24 -14.48 0.85
C PRO A 396 -9.12 -14.93 2.32
N GLY A 397 -9.67 -14.14 3.24
CA GLY A 397 -9.57 -14.36 4.67
C GLY A 397 -8.30 -13.81 5.34
N LEU A 398 -7.37 -13.22 4.59
CA LEU A 398 -6.18 -12.59 5.15
C LEU A 398 -6.55 -11.28 5.87
N GLU A 399 -6.05 -11.10 7.08
CA GLU A 399 -6.17 -9.86 7.84
C GLU A 399 -5.06 -8.87 7.45
N ILE A 400 -5.44 -7.68 7.01
CA ILE A 400 -4.55 -6.56 6.74
C ILE A 400 -4.47 -5.71 8.02
N SER A 401 -3.29 -5.71 8.64
CA SER A 401 -3.03 -5.03 9.91
C SER A 401 -2.29 -3.70 9.70
N ALA A 402 -2.33 -2.83 10.71
CA ALA A 402 -1.58 -1.56 10.72
C ALA A 402 -0.07 -1.71 11.00
N ASN A 403 0.43 -2.94 11.18
CA ASN A 403 1.81 -3.17 11.64
C ASN A 403 2.89 -2.94 10.58
N TYR A 404 2.53 -3.03 9.29
CA TYR A 404 3.48 -3.05 8.18
C TYR A 404 3.07 -2.09 7.07
N ASP A 405 3.88 -2.07 6.00
CA ASP A 405 3.62 -1.27 4.80
C ASP A 405 2.25 -1.61 4.17
N PRO A 406 1.47 -0.62 3.72
CA PRO A 406 0.14 -0.83 3.15
C PRO A 406 0.14 -1.47 1.76
N MET A 407 1.28 -1.72 1.13
CA MET A 407 1.36 -2.29 -0.21
C MET A 407 0.86 -3.73 -0.24
N LEU A 408 -0.19 -3.97 -1.03
CA LEU A 408 -0.87 -5.25 -1.16
C LEU A 408 -0.40 -6.04 -2.37
N ALA A 409 -0.21 -5.36 -3.48
CA ALA A 409 0.14 -5.95 -4.77
C ALA A 409 0.71 -4.89 -5.72
N LYS A 410 1.30 -5.37 -6.82
CA LYS A 410 1.66 -4.59 -8.00
C LYS A 410 0.94 -5.20 -9.20
N VAL A 411 0.32 -4.35 -10.00
CA VAL A 411 -0.28 -4.73 -11.29
C VAL A 411 0.59 -4.13 -12.38
N ILE A 412 1.12 -4.97 -13.25
CA ILE A 412 2.05 -4.57 -14.30
C ILE A 412 1.46 -4.94 -15.65
N ALA A 413 1.55 -4.05 -16.62
CA ALA A 413 1.11 -4.33 -17.99
C ALA A 413 2.20 -3.96 -18.98
N TRP A 414 2.39 -4.84 -19.97
CA TRP A 414 3.28 -4.65 -21.11
C TRP A 414 2.46 -4.42 -22.39
N GLY A 415 2.95 -3.55 -23.26
CA GLY A 415 2.42 -3.31 -24.59
C GLY A 415 3.55 -3.16 -25.63
N ALA A 416 3.21 -3.23 -26.91
CA ALA A 416 4.17 -2.96 -27.99
C ALA A 416 4.63 -1.50 -27.98
N ASP A 417 3.80 -0.61 -27.43
CA ASP A 417 4.09 0.78 -27.16
C ASP A 417 3.47 1.24 -25.82
N ARG A 418 3.76 2.47 -25.43
CA ARG A 418 3.29 3.06 -24.18
C ARG A 418 1.76 3.15 -24.09
N SER A 419 1.10 3.52 -25.19
CA SER A 419 -0.36 3.66 -25.23
C SER A 419 -1.05 2.33 -24.98
N GLU A 420 -0.56 1.25 -25.61
CA GLU A 420 -1.07 -0.10 -25.38
C GLU A 420 -0.82 -0.56 -23.93
N ALA A 421 0.37 -0.29 -23.37
CA ALA A 421 0.69 -0.65 -21.99
C ALA A 421 -0.24 0.05 -20.98
N LEU A 422 -0.47 1.38 -21.13
CA LEU A 422 -1.39 2.14 -20.28
C LEU A 422 -2.83 1.66 -20.41
N ALA A 423 -3.32 1.44 -21.63
CA ALA A 423 -4.68 0.91 -21.86
C ALA A 423 -4.87 -0.48 -21.27
N ARG A 424 -3.86 -1.36 -21.36
CA ARG A 424 -3.88 -2.69 -20.77
C ARG A 424 -3.83 -2.65 -19.25
N LEU A 425 -3.06 -1.73 -18.67
CA LEU A 425 -3.01 -1.52 -17.23
C LEU A 425 -4.34 -1.02 -16.68
N ASP A 426 -4.97 -0.03 -17.34
CA ASP A 426 -6.31 0.45 -16.95
C ASP A 426 -7.34 -0.68 -16.99
N ALA A 427 -7.34 -1.48 -18.05
CA ALA A 427 -8.24 -2.63 -18.17
C ALA A 427 -7.96 -3.71 -17.11
N ALA A 428 -6.70 -3.91 -16.72
CA ALA A 428 -6.34 -4.85 -15.65
C ALA A 428 -6.82 -4.31 -14.28
N LEU A 429 -6.55 -3.05 -13.97
CA LEU A 429 -6.99 -2.41 -12.72
C LEU A 429 -8.50 -2.32 -12.59
N ARG A 430 -9.23 -2.11 -13.71
CA ARG A 430 -10.70 -2.13 -13.73
C ARG A 430 -11.26 -3.46 -13.21
N ASP A 431 -10.64 -4.56 -13.60
CA ASP A 431 -11.13 -5.91 -13.33
C ASP A 431 -10.38 -6.59 -12.15
N TYR A 432 -9.38 -5.92 -11.55
CA TYR A 432 -8.70 -6.35 -10.32
C TYR A 432 -9.57 -6.02 -9.11
N VAL A 433 -9.98 -7.03 -8.33
CA VAL A 433 -10.95 -6.84 -7.26
C VAL A 433 -10.39 -7.26 -5.91
N VAL A 434 -10.45 -6.33 -4.96
CA VAL A 434 -10.19 -6.57 -3.53
C VAL A 434 -11.34 -5.98 -2.74
N LEU A 435 -12.11 -6.82 -2.02
CA LEU A 435 -13.15 -6.35 -1.11
C LEU A 435 -12.79 -6.70 0.33
N GLY A 436 -13.20 -5.84 1.27
CA GLY A 436 -12.94 -5.99 2.70
C GLY A 436 -11.99 -4.95 3.27
N VAL A 437 -11.16 -4.34 2.42
CA VAL A 437 -10.35 -3.16 2.70
C VAL A 437 -10.53 -2.15 1.57
N SER A 438 -10.35 -0.87 1.86
CA SER A 438 -10.28 0.16 0.82
C SER A 438 -8.92 0.09 0.13
N THR A 439 -8.91 0.31 -1.19
CA THR A 439 -7.69 0.33 -1.99
C THR A 439 -7.62 1.60 -2.84
N ASN A 440 -6.42 1.93 -3.31
CA ASN A 440 -6.18 3.06 -4.20
C ASN A 440 -6.44 2.75 -5.69
N VAL A 441 -7.09 1.64 -6.04
CA VAL A 441 -7.23 1.20 -7.44
C VAL A 441 -7.98 2.23 -8.30
N GLU A 442 -9.07 2.82 -7.80
CA GLU A 442 -9.77 3.90 -8.52
C GLU A 442 -8.85 5.10 -8.80
N TYR A 443 -8.08 5.52 -7.79
CA TYR A 443 -7.12 6.61 -7.93
C TYR A 443 -6.04 6.30 -8.98
N LEU A 444 -5.52 5.07 -9.01
CA LEU A 444 -4.55 4.63 -10.02
C LEU A 444 -5.14 4.75 -11.43
N ARG A 445 -6.40 4.36 -11.62
CA ARG A 445 -7.11 4.48 -12.88
C ARG A 445 -7.34 5.94 -13.30
N LEU A 446 -7.76 6.81 -12.36
CA LEU A 446 -7.90 8.23 -12.61
C LEU A 446 -6.57 8.85 -13.03
N LEU A 447 -5.47 8.46 -12.38
CA LEU A 447 -4.15 8.96 -12.68
C LEU A 447 -3.64 8.48 -14.05
N ILE A 448 -3.81 7.19 -14.38
CA ILE A 448 -3.40 6.64 -15.68
C ILE A 448 -4.15 7.31 -16.83
N ASN A 449 -5.41 7.68 -16.63
CA ASN A 449 -6.25 8.31 -17.65
C ASN A 449 -6.15 9.84 -17.67
N ASP A 450 -5.28 10.46 -16.85
CA ASP A 450 -5.01 11.90 -16.93
C ASP A 450 -4.28 12.26 -18.22
N ASP A 451 -4.65 13.38 -18.87
CA ASP A 451 -4.12 13.82 -20.15
C ASP A 451 -2.60 14.06 -20.13
N ASP A 452 -2.04 14.54 -19.00
CA ASP A 452 -0.59 14.76 -18.87
C ASP A 452 0.15 13.42 -18.74
N VAL A 453 -0.43 12.47 -17.99
CA VAL A 453 0.12 11.11 -17.87
C VAL A 453 0.07 10.38 -19.20
N GLN A 454 -1.06 10.43 -19.91
CA GLN A 454 -1.20 9.83 -21.24
C GLN A 454 -0.18 10.41 -22.23
N ALA A 455 0.07 11.71 -22.17
CA ALA A 455 1.02 12.40 -23.04
C ALA A 455 2.49 12.29 -22.59
N GLY A 456 2.80 11.62 -21.48
CA GLY A 456 4.16 11.50 -20.94
C GLY A 456 4.73 12.79 -20.34
N ARG A 457 3.91 13.81 -20.09
CA ARG A 457 4.31 15.06 -19.45
C ARG A 457 4.33 14.91 -17.93
N LEU A 458 5.34 14.25 -17.44
CA LEU A 458 5.45 13.86 -16.02
C LEU A 458 6.44 14.79 -15.30
N ASP A 459 6.28 14.91 -14.01
CA ASP A 459 7.25 15.42 -13.03
C ASP A 459 6.86 14.96 -11.62
N THR A 460 7.79 15.11 -10.67
CA THR A 460 7.57 14.59 -9.29
C THR A 460 6.47 15.29 -8.51
N ASN A 461 5.99 16.46 -8.97
CA ASN A 461 4.92 17.23 -8.32
C ASN A 461 3.57 17.10 -9.05
N LEU A 462 3.50 16.33 -10.15
CA LEU A 462 2.29 16.21 -10.97
C LEU A 462 1.08 15.76 -10.17
N ILE A 463 1.24 14.74 -9.36
CA ILE A 463 0.15 14.20 -8.54
C ILE A 463 -0.39 15.25 -7.57
N GLU A 464 0.46 16.02 -6.90
CA GLU A 464 0.02 17.05 -5.95
C GLU A 464 -0.80 18.15 -6.63
N ARG A 465 -0.46 18.51 -7.88
CA ARG A 465 -1.23 19.47 -8.66
C ARG A 465 -2.57 18.94 -9.15
N LYS A 466 -2.65 17.64 -9.49
CA LYS A 466 -3.85 17.01 -10.05
C LYS A 466 -4.85 16.53 -9.01
N LEU A 467 -4.36 16.14 -7.84
CA LEU A 467 -5.17 15.50 -6.80
C LEU A 467 -6.42 16.30 -6.38
N PRO A 468 -6.36 17.64 -6.21
CA PRO A 468 -7.56 18.42 -5.82
C PRO A 468 -8.71 18.36 -6.82
N ASP A 469 -8.41 18.12 -8.10
CA ASP A 469 -9.39 18.09 -9.21
C ASP A 469 -9.84 16.66 -9.56
N MET A 470 -9.33 15.63 -8.89
CA MET A 470 -9.72 14.24 -9.15
C MET A 470 -11.13 13.96 -8.66
N ALA A 471 -12.00 13.54 -9.58
CA ALA A 471 -13.39 13.21 -9.31
C ALA A 471 -13.55 11.74 -8.92
N PHE A 472 -13.47 11.43 -7.62
CA PHE A 472 -13.75 10.09 -7.10
C PHE A 472 -15.24 9.76 -7.20
N ARG A 473 -15.55 8.50 -7.58
CA ARG A 473 -16.92 8.01 -7.69
C ARG A 473 -17.61 8.07 -6.33
N GLN A 474 -18.84 8.55 -6.33
CA GLN A 474 -19.68 8.63 -5.13
C GLN A 474 -20.71 7.51 -5.12
N LEU A 475 -21.12 7.11 -3.92
CA LEU A 475 -22.20 6.16 -3.70
C LEU A 475 -23.51 6.74 -4.21
N GLY A 476 -24.14 6.09 -5.19
CA GLY A 476 -25.38 6.55 -5.83
C GLY A 476 -26.58 5.66 -5.55
N ALA A 477 -27.72 6.05 -6.11
CA ALA A 477 -29.00 5.34 -5.92
C ALA A 477 -28.94 3.87 -6.40
N ALA A 478 -28.20 3.59 -7.48
CA ALA A 478 -28.06 2.23 -7.99
C ALA A 478 -27.31 1.31 -7.04
N GLU A 479 -26.26 1.81 -6.39
CA GLU A 479 -25.47 1.05 -5.42
C GLU A 479 -26.27 0.80 -4.13
N TYR A 480 -27.03 1.79 -3.65
CA TYR A 480 -27.96 1.60 -2.54
C TYR A 480 -29.01 0.53 -2.87
N ALA A 481 -29.58 0.56 -4.09
CA ALA A 481 -30.52 -0.45 -4.55
C ALA A 481 -29.88 -1.84 -4.65
N ALA A 482 -28.67 -1.94 -5.22
CA ALA A 482 -27.90 -3.17 -5.30
C ALA A 482 -27.66 -3.78 -3.92
N ALA A 483 -27.19 -2.96 -2.96
CA ALA A 483 -26.96 -3.37 -1.58
C ALA A 483 -28.24 -3.85 -0.88
N ALA A 484 -29.37 -3.13 -1.08
CA ALA A 484 -30.64 -3.46 -0.47
C ALA A 484 -31.21 -4.77 -1.02
N LEU A 485 -31.24 -4.94 -2.34
CA LEU A 485 -31.77 -6.13 -2.99
C LEU A 485 -30.92 -7.37 -2.67
N TRP A 486 -29.59 -7.22 -2.71
CA TRP A 486 -28.69 -8.29 -2.32
C TRP A 486 -28.85 -8.68 -0.84
N TRP A 487 -28.91 -7.69 0.05
CA TRP A 487 -29.14 -7.92 1.48
C TRP A 487 -30.41 -8.70 1.75
N ARG A 488 -31.50 -8.33 1.10
CA ARG A 488 -32.78 -9.03 1.18
C ARG A 488 -32.65 -10.48 0.75
N SER A 489 -32.07 -10.73 -0.45
CA SER A 489 -31.86 -12.09 -0.97
C SER A 489 -31.01 -12.93 -0.03
N ALA A 490 -29.93 -12.36 0.56
CA ALA A 490 -29.08 -13.05 1.51
C ALA A 490 -29.80 -13.41 2.81
N VAL A 491 -30.66 -12.53 3.34
CA VAL A 491 -31.48 -12.79 4.54
C VAL A 491 -32.48 -13.90 4.27
N GLU A 492 -33.20 -13.86 3.14
CA GLU A 492 -34.17 -14.88 2.75
C GLU A 492 -33.54 -16.28 2.63
N LEU A 493 -32.32 -16.35 2.06
CA LEU A 493 -31.56 -17.61 1.98
C LEU A 493 -31.19 -18.18 3.36
N VAL A 494 -30.85 -17.34 4.31
CA VAL A 494 -30.53 -17.77 5.69
C VAL A 494 -31.81 -18.26 6.40
N GLU A 495 -32.90 -17.54 6.27
CA GLU A 495 -34.19 -17.95 6.85
C GLU A 495 -34.65 -19.31 6.30
N ALA A 496 -34.60 -19.52 4.99
CA ALA A 496 -34.97 -20.77 4.34
C ALA A 496 -34.09 -21.96 4.82
N ARG A 497 -32.79 -21.73 5.07
CA ARG A 497 -31.90 -22.76 5.61
C ARG A 497 -32.22 -23.12 7.07
N VAL A 498 -32.56 -22.14 7.89
CA VAL A 498 -32.95 -22.35 9.27
C VAL A 498 -34.27 -23.16 9.36
N GLU A 499 -35.24 -22.86 8.50
CA GLU A 499 -36.52 -23.61 8.43
C GLU A 499 -36.32 -25.09 7.98
N THR A 500 -35.42 -25.33 7.02
CA THR A 500 -35.11 -26.69 6.54
C THR A 500 -34.30 -27.54 7.53
N GLN A 501 -33.56 -26.89 8.44
CA GLN A 501 -32.76 -27.56 9.46
C GLN A 501 -33.47 -27.62 10.83
N ALA A 502 -34.64 -27.04 10.97
CA ALA A 502 -35.43 -27.15 12.20
C ALA A 502 -35.82 -28.65 12.40
N PRO A 503 -35.50 -29.27 13.57
CA PRO A 503 -35.85 -30.65 13.82
C PRO A 503 -37.37 -30.81 13.73
N SER A 504 -37.81 -31.87 13.06
CA SER A 504 -39.24 -32.15 12.93
C SER A 504 -39.89 -32.24 14.31
N ALA A 505 -41.20 -31.96 14.39
CA ALA A 505 -41.94 -32.03 15.64
C ALA A 505 -41.83 -33.43 16.32
N ALA A 506 -41.40 -34.48 15.60
CA ALA A 506 -41.10 -35.80 16.08
C ALA A 506 -39.77 -35.88 16.85
N ASP A 507 -38.73 -35.12 16.35
CA ASP A 507 -37.41 -35.11 16.97
C ASP A 507 -37.35 -34.26 18.25
N GLN A 508 -38.21 -33.26 18.36
CA GLN A 508 -38.32 -32.43 19.58
C GLN A 508 -38.84 -33.18 20.82
N ARG A 509 -39.49 -34.32 20.64
CA ARG A 509 -39.96 -35.16 21.74
C ARG A 509 -38.91 -36.13 22.30
N SER A 510 -37.80 -36.34 21.56
CA SER A 510 -36.69 -37.21 21.92
C SER A 510 -35.52 -36.50 22.61
N LEU A 511 -35.45 -35.18 22.52
CA LEU A 511 -34.42 -34.39 23.16
C LEU A 511 -34.82 -34.12 24.62
N GLY A 512 -34.39 -34.99 25.52
CA GLY A 512 -34.48 -34.79 26.97
C GLY A 512 -33.85 -33.48 27.40
N ARG A 513 -34.37 -32.88 28.47
CA ARG A 513 -33.90 -31.63 29.09
C ARG A 513 -32.37 -31.55 29.12
N PHE A 514 -31.80 -30.57 28.42
CA PHE A 514 -30.40 -30.25 28.58
C PHE A 514 -30.14 -29.64 29.96
N PRO A 515 -29.10 -30.05 30.68
CA PRO A 515 -28.74 -29.43 31.93
C PRO A 515 -28.23 -28.01 31.66
N ALA A 516 -28.75 -27.03 32.38
CA ALA A 516 -28.21 -25.66 32.40
C ALA A 516 -26.82 -25.70 33.06
N ASP A 517 -25.88 -24.84 32.56
CA ASP A 517 -24.63 -24.63 33.26
C ASP A 517 -24.93 -24.11 34.67
N GLY A 518 -24.05 -24.37 35.64
CA GLY A 518 -24.25 -24.01 37.05
C GLY A 518 -24.40 -22.48 37.30
N ARG A 519 -24.61 -21.66 36.28
CA ARG A 519 -24.80 -20.20 36.33
C ARG A 519 -26.10 -19.70 35.68
N GLY A 520 -26.97 -20.60 35.21
CA GLY A 520 -28.32 -20.26 34.75
C GLY A 520 -28.38 -19.41 33.43
N ARG A 521 -27.36 -19.42 32.63
CA ARG A 521 -27.37 -18.73 31.32
C ARG A 521 -27.73 -19.70 30.19
N PRO A 522 -28.65 -19.37 29.28
CA PRO A 522 -28.89 -20.17 28.08
C PRO A 522 -27.67 -20.05 27.15
N TYR A 523 -27.20 -21.19 26.65
CA TYR A 523 -26.14 -21.21 25.60
C TYR A 523 -26.60 -20.41 24.41
N SER A 524 -25.73 -19.48 23.93
CA SER A 524 -25.96 -18.79 22.65
C SER A 524 -25.60 -19.78 21.53
N LEU A 525 -26.44 -19.84 20.51
CA LEU A 525 -26.24 -20.66 19.29
C LEU A 525 -24.99 -20.29 18.47
N LEU A 526 -24.10 -19.47 19.02
CA LEU A 526 -22.86 -19.00 18.38
C LEU A 526 -21.63 -19.87 18.62
N ASP A 527 -21.75 -20.95 19.46
CA ASP A 527 -20.61 -21.82 19.83
C ASP A 527 -20.57 -23.15 19.06
N VAL A 528 -21.20 -23.26 17.90
CA VAL A 528 -21.05 -24.45 17.05
C VAL A 528 -19.82 -24.28 16.13
N SER A 529 -18.70 -24.82 16.60
CA SER A 529 -17.51 -25.07 15.78
C SER A 529 -17.83 -26.11 14.70
N TYR A 530 -17.80 -25.72 13.44
CA TYR A 530 -17.92 -26.63 12.30
C TYR A 530 -16.63 -27.44 12.14
N GLY A 531 -16.70 -28.72 12.51
CA GLY A 531 -15.73 -29.74 12.16
C GLY A 531 -15.85 -30.15 10.68
N ASN A 532 -14.70 -30.43 10.09
CA ASN A 532 -14.42 -30.91 8.74
C ASN A 532 -15.52 -31.75 8.06
N ALA A 533 -16.00 -31.29 6.90
CA ALA A 533 -16.46 -32.17 5.82
C ALA A 533 -16.22 -31.45 4.49
N GLY A 534 -15.42 -32.05 3.62
CA GLY A 534 -15.01 -31.51 2.33
C GLY A 534 -16.17 -31.19 1.40
N SER A 535 -16.30 -29.92 1.08
CA SER A 535 -17.05 -29.40 -0.05
C SER A 535 -16.42 -28.06 -0.44
N THR A 536 -16.08 -27.95 -1.72
CA THR A 536 -15.46 -26.79 -2.38
C THR A 536 -16.42 -25.60 -2.57
N ALA A 537 -17.26 -25.31 -1.58
CA ALA A 537 -18.02 -24.07 -1.51
C ALA A 537 -17.26 -23.11 -0.58
N TYR A 538 -16.75 -22.01 -1.14
CA TYR A 538 -16.17 -20.92 -0.38
C TYR A 538 -17.15 -20.51 0.73
N PRO A 539 -16.74 -20.41 1.99
CA PRO A 539 -17.61 -19.85 3.01
C PRO A 539 -17.89 -18.40 2.65
N VAL A 540 -19.14 -18.05 2.44
CA VAL A 540 -19.57 -16.65 2.46
C VAL A 540 -19.23 -16.14 3.85
N VAL A 541 -18.15 -15.39 3.98
CA VAL A 541 -17.70 -14.85 5.25
C VAL A 541 -18.79 -13.90 5.73
N GLY A 542 -19.47 -14.28 6.78
CA GLY A 542 -20.48 -13.46 7.45
C GLY A 542 -21.85 -13.45 6.79
N SER A 543 -22.56 -14.59 6.79
CA SER A 543 -24.02 -14.53 6.61
C SER A 543 -24.62 -13.59 7.66
N PRO A 544 -25.58 -12.71 7.28
CA PRO A 544 -26.27 -11.86 8.25
C PRO A 544 -26.89 -12.71 9.35
N PRO A 545 -26.88 -12.23 10.61
CA PRO A 545 -27.57 -12.94 11.69
C PRO A 545 -29.06 -13.08 11.36
N PRO A 546 -29.70 -14.23 11.68
CA PRO A 546 -31.10 -14.40 11.42
C PRO A 546 -31.91 -13.29 12.12
N PRO A 547 -32.84 -12.64 11.40
CA PRO A 547 -33.63 -11.58 11.99
C PRO A 547 -34.47 -12.13 13.13
N ARG A 548 -34.51 -11.40 14.24
CA ARG A 548 -35.45 -11.74 15.33
C ARG A 548 -36.88 -11.58 14.78
N PRO A 549 -37.88 -12.37 15.28
CA PRO A 549 -39.25 -12.30 14.75
C PRO A 549 -39.82 -10.89 14.68
N TRP A 550 -39.40 -10.03 15.60
CA TRP A 550 -39.85 -8.63 15.69
C TRP A 550 -39.04 -7.65 14.83
N SER A 551 -37.92 -8.09 14.25
CA SER A 551 -37.10 -7.29 13.33
C SER A 551 -37.32 -7.67 11.86
N ARG A 552 -38.29 -8.54 11.57
CA ARG A 552 -38.67 -8.90 10.19
C ARG A 552 -39.12 -7.69 9.41
N THR A 553 -38.51 -7.52 8.24
CA THR A 553 -38.77 -6.42 7.33
C THR A 553 -39.35 -6.90 5.99
N ASP A 554 -39.80 -8.18 5.95
CA ASP A 554 -40.34 -8.86 4.75
C ASP A 554 -41.67 -8.26 4.25
N GLY A 555 -42.22 -7.31 4.97
CA GLY A 555 -43.44 -6.62 4.55
C GLY A 555 -44.71 -7.48 4.59
N TRP A 556 -44.60 -8.76 5.08
CA TRP A 556 -45.77 -9.63 5.14
C TRP A 556 -46.94 -9.02 5.94
N ARG A 557 -48.13 -8.96 5.32
CA ARG A 557 -49.39 -8.54 5.95
C ARG A 557 -50.52 -9.39 5.45
N LEU A 558 -51.61 -9.50 6.24
CA LEU A 558 -52.80 -10.22 5.85
C LEU A 558 -53.45 -9.49 4.66
N GLY A 559 -53.36 -10.05 3.45
CA GLY A 559 -54.05 -9.56 2.26
C GLY A 559 -53.23 -8.73 1.27
N ASP A 560 -52.03 -8.26 1.62
CA ASP A 560 -51.11 -7.59 0.70
C ASP A 560 -49.67 -7.54 1.26
N SER A 561 -48.65 -7.28 0.42
CA SER A 561 -47.29 -7.05 0.85
C SER A 561 -47.02 -5.56 1.01
N ALA A 562 -46.60 -5.13 2.22
CA ALA A 562 -46.12 -3.76 2.39
C ALA A 562 -44.76 -3.61 1.75
N PRO A 563 -44.39 -2.41 1.29
CA PRO A 563 -43.04 -2.13 0.81
C PRO A 563 -41.98 -2.49 1.86
N TRP A 564 -40.95 -3.17 1.40
CA TRP A 564 -39.82 -3.57 2.24
C TRP A 564 -38.80 -2.44 2.35
N ARG A 565 -38.19 -2.26 3.51
CA ARG A 565 -37.26 -1.15 3.77
C ARG A 565 -35.93 -1.64 4.35
N VAL A 566 -34.83 -1.07 3.85
CA VAL A 566 -33.49 -1.18 4.43
C VAL A 566 -32.98 0.21 4.76
N ALA A 567 -32.40 0.36 5.94
CA ALA A 567 -31.72 1.58 6.34
C ALA A 567 -30.20 1.38 6.27
N PHE A 568 -29.51 2.39 5.79
CA PHE A 568 -28.06 2.44 5.66
C PHE A 568 -27.49 3.65 6.40
N ALA A 569 -26.26 3.52 6.92
CA ALA A 569 -25.56 4.63 7.52
C ALA A 569 -24.91 5.49 6.44
N GLY A 570 -25.46 6.65 6.13
CA GLY A 570 -24.82 7.69 5.36
C GLY A 570 -23.99 8.67 6.25
N PRO A 571 -23.17 9.57 5.68
CA PRO A 571 -22.43 10.58 6.42
C PRO A 571 -23.38 11.52 7.18
N GLY A 572 -23.38 11.46 8.52
CA GLY A 572 -24.22 12.29 9.38
C GLY A 572 -25.73 12.06 9.29
N ARG A 573 -26.22 11.06 8.52
CA ARG A 573 -27.63 10.80 8.28
C ARG A 573 -27.93 9.32 8.10
N THR A 574 -29.23 8.99 8.03
CA THR A 574 -29.71 7.65 7.67
C THR A 574 -30.30 7.71 6.27
N ASP A 575 -29.75 6.92 5.35
CA ASP A 575 -30.27 6.74 4.00
C ASP A 575 -31.21 5.51 3.99
N VAL A 576 -32.29 5.54 3.21
CA VAL A 576 -33.33 4.50 3.22
C VAL A 576 -33.65 4.05 1.81
N VAL A 577 -33.69 2.75 1.60
CA VAL A 577 -34.20 2.13 0.37
C VAL A 577 -35.50 1.43 0.69
N THR A 578 -36.53 1.75 -0.08
CA THR A 578 -37.84 1.11 -0.02
C THR A 578 -38.10 0.38 -1.32
N VAL A 579 -38.39 -0.92 -1.25
CA VAL A 579 -38.66 -1.77 -2.42
C VAL A 579 -40.12 -2.18 -2.42
N SER A 580 -40.81 -1.88 -3.51
CA SER A 580 -42.20 -2.28 -3.76
C SER A 580 -42.25 -3.25 -4.94
N GLY A 581 -42.82 -4.46 -4.78
CA GLY A 581 -42.94 -5.47 -5.84
C GLY A 581 -42.75 -6.88 -5.35
N THR A 582 -42.72 -7.83 -6.28
CA THR A 582 -42.49 -9.28 -6.03
C THR A 582 -41.00 -9.61 -6.00
N GLU A 583 -40.66 -10.86 -5.58
CA GLU A 583 -39.28 -11.35 -5.43
C GLU A 583 -38.33 -10.89 -6.54
N GLY A 584 -37.26 -10.21 -6.14
CA GLY A 584 -36.16 -9.83 -7.02
C GLY A 584 -36.42 -8.73 -8.04
N ALA A 585 -37.67 -8.21 -8.19
CA ALA A 585 -37.97 -7.14 -9.14
C ALA A 585 -39.01 -6.18 -8.55
N GLY A 586 -38.81 -4.88 -8.75
CA GLY A 586 -39.76 -3.90 -8.25
C GLY A 586 -39.38 -2.46 -8.53
N VAL A 587 -40.24 -1.57 -8.06
CA VAL A 587 -39.98 -0.14 -7.97
C VAL A 587 -39.18 0.11 -6.68
N VAL A 588 -38.03 0.72 -6.83
CA VAL A 588 -37.12 1.05 -5.72
C VAL A 588 -37.14 2.55 -5.51
N HIS A 589 -37.56 2.96 -4.32
CA HIS A 589 -37.45 4.35 -3.88
C HIS A 589 -36.18 4.48 -3.03
N VAL A 590 -35.25 5.31 -3.48
CA VAL A 590 -34.01 5.59 -2.76
C VAL A 590 -34.09 6.99 -2.17
N MET A 591 -33.99 7.10 -0.86
CA MET A 591 -33.84 8.35 -0.14
C MET A 591 -32.43 8.41 0.41
N ALA A 592 -31.56 9.10 -0.30
CA ALA A 592 -30.13 9.22 0.03
C ALA A 592 -29.64 10.66 -0.24
N ALA A 593 -28.67 11.13 0.54
CA ALA A 593 -28.12 12.47 0.41
C ALA A 593 -29.15 13.64 0.52
N GLY A 594 -30.33 13.39 1.11
CA GLY A 594 -31.42 14.34 1.16
C GLY A 594 -32.26 14.39 -0.12
N GLU A 595 -31.92 13.59 -1.12
CA GLU A 595 -32.69 13.46 -2.37
C GLU A 595 -33.54 12.19 -2.34
N SER A 596 -34.69 12.23 -3.02
CA SER A 596 -35.57 11.09 -3.19
C SER A 596 -35.73 10.79 -4.68
N SER A 597 -35.47 9.54 -5.07
CA SER A 597 -35.60 9.09 -6.45
C SER A 597 -36.32 7.75 -6.53
N GLU A 598 -37.00 7.53 -7.65
CA GLU A 598 -37.73 6.29 -7.95
C GLU A 598 -37.14 5.63 -9.19
N HIS A 599 -36.89 4.34 -9.10
CA HIS A 599 -36.23 3.58 -10.15
C HIS A 599 -36.84 2.19 -10.30
N SER A 600 -36.70 1.62 -11.49
CA SER A 600 -36.95 0.19 -11.68
C SER A 600 -35.67 -0.61 -11.45
N ALA A 601 -35.73 -1.61 -10.57
CA ALA A 601 -34.57 -2.45 -10.27
C ALA A 601 -34.94 -3.94 -10.19
N ARG A 602 -34.04 -4.79 -10.69
CA ARG A 602 -34.17 -6.25 -10.56
C ARG A 602 -32.81 -6.90 -10.38
N LEU A 603 -32.70 -7.73 -9.37
CA LEU A 603 -31.56 -8.61 -9.18
C LEU A 603 -31.68 -9.77 -10.19
N VAL A 604 -30.70 -9.92 -11.10
CA VAL A 604 -30.71 -10.94 -12.16
C VAL A 604 -29.93 -12.16 -11.69
N ASP A 605 -28.74 -11.95 -11.12
CA ASP A 605 -27.89 -13.01 -10.62
C ASP A 605 -27.16 -12.53 -9.35
N ALA A 606 -26.98 -13.45 -8.41
CA ALA A 606 -26.27 -13.22 -7.15
C ALA A 606 -25.55 -14.53 -6.74
N GLN A 607 -24.68 -15.05 -7.62
CA GLN A 607 -23.93 -16.27 -7.36
C GLN A 607 -22.51 -15.95 -6.86
N GLY A 608 -22.15 -16.57 -5.73
CA GLY A 608 -20.84 -16.34 -5.12
C GLY A 608 -20.66 -14.87 -4.72
N SER A 609 -19.63 -14.23 -5.27
CA SER A 609 -19.37 -12.79 -5.11
C SER A 609 -19.86 -11.93 -6.28
N GLY A 610 -20.48 -12.53 -7.31
CA GLY A 610 -21.05 -11.81 -8.44
C GLY A 610 -22.45 -11.28 -8.16
N LEU A 611 -22.76 -10.09 -8.65
CA LEU A 611 -24.07 -9.45 -8.54
C LEU A 611 -24.38 -8.73 -9.86
N GLU A 612 -25.46 -9.10 -10.51
CA GLU A 612 -25.99 -8.38 -11.68
C GLU A 612 -27.31 -7.71 -11.33
N LEU A 613 -27.36 -6.38 -11.49
CA LEU A 613 -28.52 -5.54 -11.28
C LEU A 613 -29.00 -4.97 -12.61
N LEU A 614 -30.25 -5.24 -12.99
CA LEU A 614 -30.95 -4.42 -13.98
C LEU A 614 -31.44 -3.15 -13.29
N TRP A 615 -31.06 -2.01 -13.83
CA TRP A 615 -31.33 -0.68 -13.30
C TRP A 615 -31.84 0.21 -14.42
N ASP A 616 -33.10 0.64 -14.36
CA ASP A 616 -33.76 1.48 -15.37
C ASP A 616 -33.56 0.98 -16.82
N GLY A 617 -33.56 -0.36 -16.99
CA GLY A 617 -33.42 -1.02 -18.28
C GLY A 617 -31.94 -1.27 -18.70
N GLY A 618 -30.95 -0.77 -17.96
CA GLY A 618 -29.54 -1.07 -18.17
C GLY A 618 -29.03 -2.13 -17.18
N SER A 619 -28.01 -2.93 -17.58
CA SER A 619 -27.33 -3.88 -16.68
C SER A 619 -26.13 -3.24 -16.00
N ARG A 620 -25.98 -3.50 -14.71
CA ARG A 620 -24.79 -3.14 -13.91
C ARG A 620 -24.27 -4.37 -13.20
N GLN A 621 -22.97 -4.56 -13.24
CA GLN A 621 -22.32 -5.69 -12.60
C GLN A 621 -21.46 -5.21 -11.42
N TYR A 622 -21.57 -5.95 -10.33
CA TYR A 622 -20.80 -5.71 -9.11
C TYR A 622 -20.19 -7.01 -8.60
N ARG A 623 -19.10 -6.87 -7.85
CA ARG A 623 -18.68 -7.88 -6.85
C ARG A 623 -19.24 -7.46 -5.51
N VAL A 624 -19.66 -8.43 -4.72
CA VAL A 624 -20.32 -8.17 -3.44
C VAL A 624 -19.75 -9.04 -2.33
N ALA A 625 -19.63 -8.46 -1.14
CA ALA A 625 -19.33 -9.16 0.11
C ALA A 625 -20.14 -8.56 1.26
N PHE A 626 -20.19 -9.26 2.39
CA PHE A 626 -20.73 -8.73 3.64
C PHE A 626 -19.73 -8.92 4.76
N GLN A 627 -19.39 -7.82 5.42
CA GLN A 627 -18.42 -7.82 6.51
C GLN A 627 -18.69 -6.67 7.48
N GLY A 628 -18.49 -6.89 8.78
CA GLY A 628 -18.62 -5.84 9.79
C GLY A 628 -19.98 -5.13 9.83
N GLY A 629 -21.06 -5.79 9.38
CA GLY A 629 -22.39 -5.17 9.31
C GLY A 629 -22.61 -4.30 8.05
N ALA A 630 -21.69 -4.31 7.09
CA ALA A 630 -21.79 -3.56 5.84
C ALA A 630 -21.85 -4.49 4.62
N VAL A 631 -22.65 -4.10 3.63
CA VAL A 631 -22.55 -4.63 2.27
C VAL A 631 -21.40 -3.90 1.58
N ILE A 632 -20.47 -4.66 1.01
CA ILE A 632 -19.34 -4.12 0.26
C ILE A 632 -19.59 -4.40 -1.21
N LEU A 633 -19.57 -3.36 -2.02
CA LEU A 633 -19.71 -3.45 -3.47
C LEU A 633 -18.42 -3.02 -4.16
N GLY A 634 -18.05 -3.73 -5.24
CA GLY A 634 -16.93 -3.40 -6.11
C GLY A 634 -17.35 -3.44 -7.58
N SER A 635 -16.94 -2.45 -8.36
CA SER A 635 -17.21 -2.34 -9.80
C SER A 635 -16.18 -1.41 -10.44
N ASP A 636 -15.59 -1.82 -11.56
CA ASP A 636 -14.69 -0.99 -12.35
C ASP A 636 -13.50 -0.41 -11.55
N GLY A 637 -12.91 -1.19 -10.64
CA GLY A 637 -11.79 -0.76 -9.80
C GLY A 637 -12.20 0.11 -8.59
N TRP A 638 -13.45 0.53 -8.51
CA TRP A 638 -14.00 1.26 -7.37
C TRP A 638 -14.65 0.29 -6.36
N THR A 639 -14.52 0.59 -5.09
CA THR A 639 -15.13 -0.17 -4.00
C THR A 639 -15.81 0.74 -2.99
N VAL A 640 -16.94 0.30 -2.44
CA VAL A 640 -17.66 1.04 -1.41
C VAL A 640 -18.23 0.11 -0.34
N GLN A 641 -18.22 0.58 0.90
CA GLN A 641 -18.86 -0.07 2.03
C GLN A 641 -20.17 0.66 2.36
N VAL A 642 -21.26 -0.08 2.41
CA VAL A 642 -22.60 0.42 2.69
C VAL A 642 -23.09 -0.21 4.00
N PRO A 643 -22.88 0.44 5.17
CA PRO A 643 -23.26 -0.13 6.45
C PRO A 643 -24.77 -0.26 6.60
N VAL A 644 -25.23 -1.48 6.88
CA VAL A 644 -26.66 -1.78 7.07
C VAL A 644 -27.04 -1.50 8.52
N LEU A 645 -28.09 -0.71 8.74
CA LEU A 645 -28.58 -0.38 10.05
C LEU A 645 -29.73 -1.32 10.44
N THR A 646 -29.68 -1.86 11.65
CA THR A 646 -30.87 -2.43 12.29
C THR A 646 -31.89 -1.31 12.56
N ARG A 647 -33.15 -1.67 12.73
CA ARG A 647 -34.21 -0.70 13.06
C ARG A 647 -33.88 0.10 14.32
N ASP A 648 -33.35 -0.56 15.32
CA ASP A 648 -32.97 0.08 16.59
C ASP A 648 -31.78 1.03 16.39
N ALA A 649 -30.75 0.62 15.62
CA ALA A 649 -29.60 1.46 15.30
C ALA A 649 -30.02 2.70 14.46
N ALA A 650 -30.92 2.52 13.49
CA ALA A 650 -31.44 3.63 12.69
C ALA A 650 -32.23 4.61 13.55
N THR A 651 -33.07 4.11 14.46
CA THR A 651 -33.85 4.96 15.38
C THR A 651 -32.92 5.69 16.37
N HIS A 652 -31.96 5.01 16.94
CA HIS A 652 -30.98 5.63 17.85
C HIS A 652 -30.17 6.73 17.15
N ARG A 653 -29.73 6.48 15.90
CA ARG A 653 -28.99 7.46 15.10
C ARG A 653 -29.85 8.69 14.76
N MET A 654 -31.13 8.49 14.48
CA MET A 654 -32.08 9.59 14.23
C MET A 654 -32.30 10.44 15.50
N LEU A 655 -32.42 9.80 16.67
CA LEU A 655 -32.59 10.49 17.95
C LEU A 655 -31.33 11.28 18.34
N SER A 656 -30.14 10.68 18.19
CA SER A 656 -28.89 11.37 18.47
C SER A 656 -28.62 12.55 17.53
N GLY A 657 -29.10 12.49 16.28
CA GLY A 657 -29.05 13.63 15.35
C GLY A 657 -29.88 14.83 15.84
N ILE A 658 -31.04 14.61 16.46
CA ILE A 658 -31.88 15.65 17.01
C ILE A 658 -31.23 16.33 18.23
N GLU A 659 -30.52 15.56 19.06
CA GLU A 659 -29.80 16.07 20.22
C GLU A 659 -28.55 16.92 19.86
N HIS A 660 -28.02 16.80 18.63
CA HIS A 660 -26.80 17.49 18.20
C HIS A 660 -27.03 18.77 17.38
N GLU A 661 -28.25 19.06 16.93
CA GLU A 661 -28.55 20.31 16.23
C GLU A 661 -28.39 21.55 17.14
N ASP A 662 -28.42 21.38 18.46
CA ASP A 662 -28.20 22.45 19.46
C ASP A 662 -26.76 22.52 20.02
N ALA A 663 -25.83 21.65 19.60
CA ALA A 663 -24.49 21.60 20.17
C ALA A 663 -23.46 22.30 19.26
N ALA A 664 -22.83 23.34 19.79
CA ALA A 664 -21.57 23.91 19.32
C ALA A 664 -20.52 22.81 19.07
N ALA A 665 -19.60 23.07 18.13
CA ALA A 665 -18.55 22.19 17.63
C ALA A 665 -18.06 21.10 18.61
N ASN A 666 -17.95 19.86 18.12
CA ASN A 666 -17.65 18.67 18.93
C ASN A 666 -16.30 18.84 19.70
N PRO A 667 -16.32 18.80 21.03
CA PRO A 667 -15.10 18.95 21.84
C PRO A 667 -14.17 17.74 21.79
N ASP A 668 -14.66 16.59 21.29
CA ASP A 668 -13.88 15.36 21.23
C ASP A 668 -13.00 15.31 19.99
N VAL A 669 -11.71 15.08 20.20
CA VAL A 669 -10.74 14.79 19.15
C VAL A 669 -10.59 13.27 19.05
N ARG A 670 -10.92 12.72 17.88
CA ARG A 670 -10.94 11.27 17.64
C ARG A 670 -9.86 10.88 16.65
N SER A 671 -9.26 9.70 16.85
CA SER A 671 -8.31 9.14 15.90
C SER A 671 -9.05 8.69 14.63
N PRO A 672 -8.67 9.17 13.43
CA PRO A 672 -9.31 8.79 12.17
C PRO A 672 -8.92 7.38 11.72
N MET A 673 -7.87 6.81 12.32
CA MET A 673 -7.30 5.51 11.94
C MET A 673 -6.76 4.77 13.17
N PRO A 674 -6.66 3.43 13.13
CA PRO A 674 -5.91 2.71 14.17
C PRO A 674 -4.41 2.95 13.96
N GLY A 675 -3.66 3.13 15.07
CA GLY A 675 -2.22 3.39 14.96
C GLY A 675 -1.55 3.57 16.32
N THR A 676 -0.32 4.09 16.29
CA THR A 676 0.47 4.40 17.48
C THR A 676 0.64 5.93 17.59
N VAL A 677 0.46 6.48 18.77
CA VAL A 677 0.75 7.90 19.04
C VAL A 677 2.27 8.10 18.99
N THR A 678 2.76 8.87 18.01
CA THR A 678 4.20 9.15 17.82
C THR A 678 4.65 10.43 18.50
N THR A 679 3.79 11.44 18.50
CA THR A 679 4.11 12.76 19.04
C THR A 679 2.92 13.30 19.80
N VAL A 680 3.18 13.96 20.94
CA VAL A 680 2.23 14.77 21.69
C VAL A 680 2.81 16.18 21.75
N SER A 681 2.12 17.13 21.11
CA SER A 681 2.62 18.51 20.90
C SER A 681 2.19 19.48 21.98
N VAL A 682 1.24 19.11 22.84
CA VAL A 682 0.68 19.95 23.91
C VAL A 682 0.54 19.12 25.19
N ASP A 683 0.66 19.78 26.34
CA ASP A 683 0.40 19.14 27.64
C ASP A 683 -1.10 19.15 27.97
N SER A 684 -1.56 18.12 28.70
CA SER A 684 -2.94 18.09 29.20
C SER A 684 -3.14 19.24 30.19
N GLY A 685 -4.20 20.04 30.00
CA GLY A 685 -4.48 21.27 30.72
C GLY A 685 -4.00 22.56 30.02
N SER A 686 -3.31 22.44 28.87
CA SER A 686 -2.90 23.58 28.05
C SER A 686 -4.10 24.26 27.37
N ARG A 687 -4.00 25.58 27.17
CA ARG A 687 -4.93 26.31 26.30
C ARG A 687 -4.52 26.19 24.85
N VAL A 688 -5.48 25.90 23.98
CA VAL A 688 -5.29 25.75 22.55
C VAL A 688 -6.32 26.54 21.77
N GLU A 689 -5.92 27.02 20.60
CA GLU A 689 -6.81 27.62 19.60
C GLU A 689 -7.28 26.53 18.63
N ALA A 690 -8.43 26.78 17.96
CA ALA A 690 -8.88 25.89 16.87
C ALA A 690 -7.78 25.77 15.79
N GLY A 691 -7.51 24.55 15.32
CA GLY A 691 -6.45 24.26 14.37
C GLY A 691 -5.08 23.96 14.99
N THR A 692 -4.89 24.14 16.31
CA THR A 692 -3.63 23.78 16.99
C THR A 692 -3.38 22.28 16.90
N VAL A 693 -2.18 21.85 16.47
CA VAL A 693 -1.79 20.44 16.46
C VAL A 693 -1.62 19.93 17.88
N LEU A 694 -2.37 18.89 18.25
CA LEU A 694 -2.39 18.30 19.59
C LEU A 694 -1.43 17.12 19.70
N LEU A 695 -1.54 16.20 18.76
CA LEU A 695 -0.75 14.98 18.72
C LEU A 695 -0.70 14.41 17.29
N ALA A 696 0.18 13.44 17.05
CA ALA A 696 0.25 12.71 15.81
C ALA A 696 0.07 11.20 16.05
N VAL A 697 -0.67 10.55 15.17
CA VAL A 697 -0.86 9.10 15.14
C VAL A 697 -0.21 8.55 13.88
N GLU A 698 0.62 7.51 14.01
CA GLU A 698 1.25 6.82 12.90
C GLU A 698 0.62 5.43 12.70
N ALA A 699 0.31 5.11 11.45
CA ALA A 699 -0.03 3.77 11.02
C ALA A 699 0.56 3.52 9.62
N MET A 700 1.09 2.32 9.37
CA MET A 700 1.61 1.93 8.05
C MET A 700 2.60 2.95 7.46
N LYS A 701 3.52 3.50 8.30
CA LYS A 701 4.48 4.56 7.93
C LYS A 701 3.87 5.91 7.53
N MET A 702 2.58 6.11 7.77
CA MET A 702 1.90 7.39 7.56
C MET A 702 1.61 8.05 8.90
N GLU A 703 2.03 9.30 9.05
CA GLU A 703 1.76 10.12 10.22
C GLU A 703 0.59 11.07 9.94
N HIS A 704 -0.40 11.05 10.80
CA HIS A 704 -1.56 11.93 10.73
C HIS A 704 -1.61 12.84 11.97
N GLN A 705 -1.58 14.15 11.75
CA GLN A 705 -1.67 15.14 12.81
C GLN A 705 -3.13 15.38 13.16
N LEU A 706 -3.43 15.37 14.45
CA LEU A 706 -4.75 15.67 14.99
C LEU A 706 -4.74 17.08 15.60
N THR A 707 -5.68 17.89 15.15
CA THR A 707 -5.80 19.30 15.54
C THR A 707 -7.02 19.55 16.44
N ALA A 708 -6.96 20.61 17.20
CA ALA A 708 -8.08 21.09 17.98
C ALA A 708 -9.22 21.56 17.08
N GLY A 709 -10.43 21.01 17.25
CA GLY A 709 -11.64 21.46 16.53
C GLY A 709 -12.22 22.76 17.04
N VAL A 710 -11.94 23.08 18.29
CA VAL A 710 -12.42 24.28 19.01
C VAL A 710 -11.33 24.87 19.89
N ALA A 711 -11.42 26.14 20.23
CA ALA A 711 -10.56 26.76 21.22
C ALA A 711 -10.99 26.35 22.64
N GLY A 712 -10.03 26.05 23.52
CA GLY A 712 -10.36 25.63 24.88
C GLY A 712 -9.15 25.07 25.65
N THR A 713 -9.44 24.38 26.74
CA THR A 713 -8.45 23.63 27.52
C THR A 713 -8.45 22.18 27.10
N VAL A 714 -7.29 21.66 26.65
CA VAL A 714 -7.16 20.27 26.15
C VAL A 714 -6.95 19.28 27.31
N HIS A 715 -7.65 18.17 27.28
CA HIS A 715 -7.45 17.01 28.14
C HIS A 715 -7.07 15.80 27.27
N LEU A 716 -5.83 15.34 27.38
CA LEU A 716 -5.33 14.18 26.63
C LEU A 716 -5.69 12.89 27.36
N SER A 717 -6.18 11.88 26.61
CA SER A 717 -6.46 10.52 27.12
C SER A 717 -5.40 9.49 26.69
N VAL A 718 -4.36 9.92 25.96
CA VAL A 718 -3.30 9.07 25.42
C VAL A 718 -1.92 9.71 25.64
N THR A 719 -0.86 8.89 25.56
CA THR A 719 0.55 9.29 25.65
C THR A 719 1.32 8.79 24.45
N VAL A 720 2.53 9.28 24.21
CA VAL A 720 3.44 8.74 23.19
C VAL A 720 3.64 7.23 23.41
N GLY A 721 3.53 6.45 22.33
CA GLY A 721 3.56 4.98 22.35
C GLY A 721 2.21 4.30 22.61
N SER A 722 1.13 5.04 22.93
CA SER A 722 -0.20 4.47 23.08
C SER A 722 -0.73 3.94 21.75
N LEU A 723 -1.27 2.72 21.75
CA LEU A 723 -2.03 2.17 20.62
C LEU A 723 -3.46 2.70 20.67
N VAL A 724 -3.94 3.23 19.56
CA VAL A 724 -5.30 3.78 19.41
C VAL A 724 -6.07 3.05 18.32
N LYS A 725 -7.40 2.99 18.47
CA LYS A 725 -8.32 2.46 17.45
C LYS A 725 -8.90 3.61 16.63
N ALA A 726 -9.40 3.29 15.43
CA ALA A 726 -10.22 4.22 14.68
C ALA A 726 -11.43 4.66 15.53
N ASP A 727 -11.78 5.94 15.43
CA ASP A 727 -12.86 6.61 16.19
C ASP A 727 -12.68 6.67 17.72
N GLN A 728 -11.51 6.26 18.24
CA GLN A 728 -11.19 6.41 19.66
C GLN A 728 -10.96 7.87 20.03
N ILE A 729 -11.58 8.33 21.14
CA ILE A 729 -11.31 9.67 21.69
C ILE A 729 -9.86 9.67 22.24
N VAL A 730 -9.06 10.57 21.72
CA VAL A 730 -7.64 10.75 22.10
C VAL A 730 -7.41 12.04 22.90
N ALA A 731 -8.29 13.02 22.70
CA ALA A 731 -8.34 14.24 23.51
C ALA A 731 -9.76 14.77 23.58
N THR A 732 -10.05 15.55 24.61
CA THR A 732 -11.30 16.32 24.75
C THR A 732 -10.93 17.77 25.05
N ILE A 733 -11.62 18.73 24.39
CA ILE A 733 -11.35 20.15 24.57
C ILE A 733 -12.51 20.77 25.33
N GLN A 734 -12.25 21.25 26.53
CA GLN A 734 -13.21 22.00 27.31
C GLN A 734 -13.22 23.46 26.80
N ALA A 735 -14.28 23.85 26.08
CA ALA A 735 -14.43 25.20 25.58
C ALA A 735 -14.39 26.23 26.74
N PHE A 736 -13.88 27.43 26.48
CA PHE A 736 -13.91 28.48 27.45
C PHE A 736 -15.37 28.94 27.69
N GLU A 737 -15.83 28.92 28.94
CA GLU A 737 -17.10 29.51 29.30
C GLU A 737 -17.01 31.04 29.11
N GLY A 738 -17.66 31.61 28.11
CA GLY A 738 -17.94 33.03 28.12
C GLY A 738 -17.57 33.90 26.92
N GLU A 739 -17.33 33.39 25.71
CA GLU A 739 -17.36 34.25 24.52
C GLU A 739 -18.39 33.74 23.49
N PRO A 740 -19.44 34.54 23.20
CA PRO A 740 -20.35 34.20 22.11
C PRO A 740 -19.58 34.34 20.77
N ASN A 741 -19.72 33.34 19.91
CA ASN A 741 -19.16 33.31 18.56
C ASN A 741 -19.42 34.64 17.84
N ALA A 742 -18.37 35.32 17.39
CA ALA A 742 -18.42 36.46 16.49
C ALA A 742 -18.44 35.97 15.03
#